data_bc24686aabe127f9150fe53d88288930
#
_entry.id   bc24686aabe127f9150fe53d88288930
#
_cell.length_a   1.000
_cell.length_b   1.000
_cell.length_c   1.000
_cell.angle_alpha   90.00
_cell.angle_beta   90.00
_cell.angle_gamma   90.00
#
_symmetry.space_group_name_H-M   'P 1'
#
loop_
_entity.id
_entity.type
_entity.pdbx_description
1 polymer ?
#
loop_
_entity_poly.entity_id
_entity_poly.type
_entity_poly.pdbx_seq_one_letter_code
_entity_poly.pdbx_strand_id
1 'polypeptide(L)'
;MRTTRPRTDRIRIRTTSLVATVIAALAAVLLPVTTAQSASAGGTVRHGLSRPDYSYADAIREAVWVETGRDDDGDGRTDRVAADIVRPREPAAAGRKVPVIMDASPYYSCCGRGNESQLKTYDDQGRMVQAPLYYDNYFVPRGYAVVLVDLAGTNRSDGCVDVGGPSDIGSAKAVIDWLNGRAKGYTSRTGSRPASVRWSTGDVGMIGKSWDGTIANGVAATGVRGLRTIVPISAISSWYDYYFQQGAALYDSGPDWLSDYVESPAARARCAAVQQRIVDGAPRSGDLTAFWSERDYTKDAGKVRASVFAVHGMQDLNVRTKHFGQWWSALAAHGVERKVWLSQTGHVDPFDFRREAWVSTLHRWFDHYLLGVRNGVEREPGADVERSPDHWTTDRSWPPAGTGPARLSLRPGTTSGLGTLGLGPAAPGSTAAFTDAPQEWEEDWAAGADTPSASRAVFTTGTLTRDLRLSGSGTVTLTASSSTTSAHLSAVLVDLGPDTVRDFLGAKEGIADLATRSCWGESTAGDSACFRDTAADTADVAHTVVSRGWADLGHTASAWHGRPLVPGRPYTATVTLGATDHVVPAGHRLALIVAGTDAGLVEPPDTTPTVTLDLARSRALLPLVGGARGLAATTPHASVAQRAADVPAAPPRTARTVPAGR
;
A
#
# COMPACT_ATOMS: atom_id res chain seq x y z
N MET A 1 -0.64 -3.83 -68.17
CA MET A 1 0.25 -3.05 -69.05
C MET A 1 1.38 -2.58 -68.19
N ARG A 2 2.50 -3.23 -68.21
CA ARG A 2 3.77 -2.97 -68.93
C ARG A 2 4.24 -1.54 -68.63
N THR A 3 5.28 -1.47 -67.89
CA THR A 3 6.75 -1.32 -68.08
C THR A 3 7.15 0.14 -67.79
N THR A 4 8.25 0.51 -67.23
CA THR A 4 9.64 0.06 -67.21
C THR A 4 10.44 0.92 -66.23
N ARG A 5 11.45 0.32 -65.61
CA ARG A 5 12.64 1.02 -65.06
C ARG A 5 13.55 1.47 -66.18
N PRO A 6 14.45 2.42 -65.97
CA PRO A 6 15.85 2.00 -66.00
C PRO A 6 16.76 2.66 -64.91
N ARG A 7 17.88 2.14 -64.92
CA ARG A 7 19.07 1.95 -64.12
C ARG A 7 20.20 2.93 -64.49
N THR A 8 21.13 3.05 -63.49
CA THR A 8 22.59 3.42 -63.61
C THR A 8 22.95 4.87 -63.83
N ASP A 9 23.98 5.48 -63.20
CA ASP A 9 25.36 5.01 -63.13
C ASP A 9 26.13 5.74 -62.01
N ARG A 10 27.21 5.03 -61.57
CA ARG A 10 28.26 5.51 -60.67
C ARG A 10 29.25 6.38 -61.41
N ILE A 11 29.70 7.49 -60.81
CA ILE A 11 31.04 8.08 -61.11
C ILE A 11 31.78 8.31 -59.81
N ARG A 12 32.91 7.61 -59.65
CA ARG A 12 33.99 7.89 -58.69
C ARG A 12 34.91 8.95 -59.32
N ILE A 13 35.26 9.99 -58.56
CA ILE A 13 36.52 10.74 -58.82
C ILE A 13 37.24 10.91 -57.48
N ARG A 14 38.49 10.42 -57.46
CA ARG A 14 39.53 10.71 -56.47
C ARG A 14 40.19 12.02 -56.89
N THR A 15 40.61 12.84 -55.93
CA THR A 15 42.01 13.34 -55.81
C THR A 15 42.11 14.45 -54.77
N THR A 16 42.92 14.23 -53.83
CA THR A 16 44.18 14.85 -53.34
C THR A 16 44.10 16.16 -52.57
N SER A 17 44.76 16.06 -51.44
CA SER A 17 45.15 17.00 -50.42
C SER A 17 45.66 18.37 -50.90
N LEU A 18 45.30 19.39 -50.14
CA LEU A 18 46.23 20.53 -49.87
C LEU A 18 45.93 21.10 -48.47
N VAL A 19 46.97 21.07 -47.64
CA VAL A 19 47.05 21.64 -46.32
C VAL A 19 47.23 23.16 -46.47
N ALA A 20 46.37 23.94 -45.83
CA ALA A 20 46.64 25.35 -45.58
C ALA A 20 46.22 25.68 -44.15
N THR A 21 47.21 25.87 -43.28
CA THR A 21 47.10 26.29 -41.91
C THR A 21 46.73 27.79 -41.88
N VAL A 22 45.54 28.13 -41.35
CA VAL A 22 45.20 29.49 -40.96
C VAL A 22 44.94 29.49 -39.47
N ILE A 23 45.89 30.04 -38.72
CA ILE A 23 45.75 30.33 -37.29
C ILE A 23 44.91 31.62 -37.17
N ALA A 24 43.66 31.47 -36.78
CA ALA A 24 42.83 32.58 -36.32
C ALA A 24 42.72 32.52 -34.80
N ALA A 25 43.39 33.44 -34.10
CA ALA A 25 43.26 33.62 -32.67
C ALA A 25 41.85 34.14 -32.33
N LEU A 26 40.96 33.30 -31.83
CA LEU A 26 39.73 33.72 -31.16
C LEU A 26 40.05 33.93 -29.68
N ALA A 27 40.10 35.18 -29.24
CA ALA A 27 40.05 35.56 -27.85
C ALA A 27 38.66 35.22 -27.32
N ALA A 28 38.51 34.08 -26.61
CA ALA A 28 37.31 33.72 -25.87
C ALA A 28 37.23 34.67 -24.67
N VAL A 29 36.33 35.64 -24.73
CA VAL A 29 35.84 36.38 -23.58
C VAL A 29 35.07 35.39 -22.71
N LEU A 30 35.70 34.86 -21.68
CA LEU A 30 35.06 34.14 -20.59
C LEU A 30 34.22 35.16 -19.79
N LEU A 31 32.98 35.36 -20.21
CA LEU A 31 31.96 35.91 -19.33
C LEU A 31 31.74 34.87 -18.23
N PRO A 32 31.80 35.21 -16.94
CA PRO A 32 31.39 34.33 -15.91
C PRO A 32 29.90 34.05 -16.13
N VAL A 33 29.57 32.82 -16.49
CA VAL A 33 28.18 32.30 -16.37
C VAL A 33 27.92 32.31 -14.88
N THR A 34 27.44 33.42 -14.36
CA THR A 34 26.74 33.41 -13.08
C THR A 34 25.54 32.53 -13.30
N THR A 35 25.64 31.26 -12.88
CA THR A 35 24.46 30.45 -12.62
C THR A 35 23.63 31.27 -11.67
N ALA A 36 22.59 31.91 -12.18
CA ALA A 36 21.53 32.44 -11.36
C ALA A 36 21.01 31.23 -10.55
N GLN A 37 21.51 31.10 -9.34
CA GLN A 37 20.94 30.24 -8.34
C GLN A 37 19.54 30.79 -8.18
N SER A 38 18.55 30.08 -8.73
CA SER A 38 17.13 30.37 -8.50
C SER A 38 17.01 30.51 -6.99
N ALA A 39 16.71 31.71 -6.51
CA ALA A 39 16.46 31.91 -5.09
C ALA A 39 15.37 30.93 -4.72
N SER A 40 15.73 29.90 -3.94
CA SER A 40 14.79 28.91 -3.48
C SER A 40 13.65 29.63 -2.78
N ALA A 41 12.42 29.29 -3.11
CA ALA A 41 11.23 29.88 -2.52
C ALA A 41 11.15 29.63 -0.99
N GLY A 42 11.91 28.66 -0.49
CA GLY A 42 12.07 28.35 0.92
C GLY A 42 13.01 29.31 1.66
N GLY A 43 13.01 29.24 2.99
CA GLY A 43 13.97 29.91 3.85
C GLY A 43 15.41 29.49 3.59
N THR A 44 16.33 29.85 4.48
CA THR A 44 17.73 29.47 4.37
C THR A 44 17.90 27.95 4.38
N VAL A 45 18.63 27.42 3.41
CA VAL A 45 19.03 26.01 3.40
C VAL A 45 20.44 25.90 4.01
N ARG A 46 20.58 25.08 5.08
CA ARG A 46 21.88 24.78 5.71
C ARG A 46 22.02 23.27 5.90
N HIS A 47 23.18 22.74 5.52
CA HIS A 47 23.48 21.31 5.59
C HIS A 47 22.45 20.43 4.89
N GLY A 48 21.89 20.90 3.76
CA GLY A 48 20.92 20.17 2.96
C GLY A 48 19.50 20.16 3.55
N LEU A 49 19.16 21.04 4.48
CA LEU A 49 17.84 21.15 5.11
C LEU A 49 17.38 22.61 5.16
N SER A 50 16.09 22.82 4.89
CA SER A 50 15.41 24.11 5.10
C SER A 50 15.36 24.43 6.61
N ARG A 51 15.47 25.72 6.95
CA ARG A 51 15.52 26.17 8.35
C ARG A 51 14.20 26.86 8.71
N PRO A 52 13.82 26.84 10.00
CA PRO A 52 12.63 27.54 10.48
C PRO A 52 12.92 29.06 10.58
N ASP A 53 12.94 29.73 9.45
CA ASP A 53 13.28 31.15 9.32
C ASP A 53 12.05 32.07 9.41
N TYR A 54 10.83 31.51 9.42
CA TYR A 54 9.56 32.24 9.39
C TYR A 54 8.73 31.99 10.65
N SER A 55 8.01 33.02 11.11
CA SER A 55 7.15 32.94 12.28
C SER A 55 5.87 32.15 12.00
N TYR A 56 5.63 31.09 12.73
CA TYR A 56 4.35 30.37 12.66
C TYR A 56 3.19 31.18 13.26
N ALA A 57 3.46 31.95 14.30
CA ALA A 57 2.44 32.80 14.94
C ALA A 57 1.89 33.87 14.00
N ASP A 58 2.74 34.38 13.08
CA ASP A 58 2.38 35.39 12.08
C ASP A 58 1.89 34.79 10.77
N ALA A 59 1.79 33.48 10.65
CA ALA A 59 1.38 32.80 9.43
C ALA A 59 0.02 33.33 8.92
N ILE A 60 -0.11 33.42 7.61
CA ILE A 60 -1.38 33.72 6.95
C ILE A 60 -2.27 32.49 7.01
N ARG A 61 -3.44 32.61 7.65
CA ARG A 61 -4.49 31.58 7.66
C ARG A 61 -5.66 32.07 6.82
N GLU A 62 -6.02 31.31 5.81
CA GLU A 62 -7.13 31.62 4.90
C GLU A 62 -7.86 30.34 4.49
N ALA A 63 -9.15 30.49 4.17
CA ALA A 63 -9.96 29.43 3.59
C ALA A 63 -10.33 29.81 2.14
N VAL A 64 -10.27 28.83 1.25
CA VAL A 64 -10.60 28.99 -0.17
C VAL A 64 -11.59 27.89 -0.57
N TRP A 65 -12.57 28.23 -1.36
CA TRP A 65 -13.52 27.29 -1.96
C TRP A 65 -13.21 27.13 -3.45
N VAL A 66 -12.80 25.94 -3.85
CA VAL A 66 -12.32 25.64 -5.22
C VAL A 66 -13.40 24.90 -6.00
N GLU A 67 -13.72 25.37 -7.20
CA GLU A 67 -14.66 24.70 -8.11
C GLU A 67 -14.07 23.37 -8.61
N THR A 68 -14.82 22.28 -8.41
CA THR A 68 -14.44 20.93 -8.86
C THR A 68 -14.72 20.70 -10.34
N GLY A 69 -15.60 21.50 -10.96
CA GLY A 69 -16.13 21.27 -12.29
C GLY A 69 -17.25 20.23 -12.33
N ARG A 70 -17.76 19.79 -11.19
CA ARG A 70 -18.82 18.79 -11.00
C ARG A 70 -20.01 19.42 -10.30
N ASP A 71 -21.15 18.76 -10.39
CA ASP A 71 -22.39 19.03 -9.65
C ASP A 71 -22.90 17.66 -9.21
N ASP A 72 -22.32 17.15 -8.12
CA ASP A 72 -22.60 15.79 -7.65
C ASP A 72 -23.83 15.73 -6.74
N ASP A 73 -24.20 16.86 -6.08
CA ASP A 73 -25.40 16.97 -5.26
C ASP A 73 -26.65 17.39 -6.05
N GLY A 74 -26.50 17.71 -7.35
CA GLY A 74 -27.59 17.98 -8.28
C GLY A 74 -28.32 19.30 -8.04
N ASP A 75 -27.69 20.29 -7.38
CA ASP A 75 -28.30 21.58 -7.08
C ASP A 75 -28.26 22.58 -8.25
N GLY A 76 -27.67 22.19 -9.37
CA GLY A 76 -27.50 23.00 -10.58
C GLY A 76 -26.33 23.98 -10.54
N ARG A 77 -25.42 23.82 -9.57
CA ARG A 77 -24.21 24.61 -9.42
C ARG A 77 -22.98 23.69 -9.41
N THR A 78 -21.86 24.27 -9.79
CA THR A 78 -20.59 23.55 -9.63
C THR A 78 -20.22 23.47 -8.15
N ASP A 79 -19.97 22.26 -7.66
CA ASP A 79 -19.53 21.99 -6.31
C ASP A 79 -18.22 22.70 -6.00
N ARG A 80 -18.11 23.22 -4.78
CA ARG A 80 -16.89 23.84 -4.26
C ARG A 80 -16.37 23.10 -3.06
N VAL A 81 -15.12 22.71 -3.12
CA VAL A 81 -14.44 22.08 -1.98
C VAL A 81 -13.64 23.11 -1.19
N ALA A 82 -13.72 23.03 0.14
CA ALA A 82 -13.02 23.92 1.04
C ALA A 82 -11.57 23.49 1.21
N ALA A 83 -10.66 24.44 1.15
CA ALA A 83 -9.24 24.27 1.39
C ALA A 83 -8.79 25.29 2.45
N ASP A 84 -8.37 24.81 3.62
CA ASP A 84 -7.74 25.62 4.64
C ASP A 84 -6.24 25.73 4.36
N ILE A 85 -5.71 26.93 4.41
CA ILE A 85 -4.34 27.23 4.02
C ILE A 85 -3.63 27.94 5.16
N VAL A 86 -2.49 27.38 5.58
CA VAL A 86 -1.54 28.02 6.50
C VAL A 86 -0.23 28.24 5.73
N ARG A 87 0.23 29.48 5.61
CA ARG A 87 1.43 29.82 4.85
C ARG A 87 2.24 30.96 5.47
N PRO A 88 3.57 30.99 5.28
CA PRO A 88 4.41 32.01 5.89
C PRO A 88 4.10 33.42 5.33
N ARG A 89 4.07 34.39 6.20
CA ARG A 89 3.76 35.80 5.87
C ARG A 89 4.93 36.48 5.17
N GLU A 90 6.15 36.24 5.60
CA GLU A 90 7.33 36.96 5.16
C GLU A 90 7.67 36.71 3.66
N PRO A 91 7.62 35.48 3.15
CA PRO A 91 7.72 35.25 1.71
C PRO A 91 6.62 35.96 0.93
N ALA A 92 5.37 35.94 1.45
CA ALA A 92 4.25 36.61 0.79
C ALA A 92 4.45 38.11 0.72
N ALA A 93 4.91 38.75 1.80
CA ALA A 93 5.25 40.17 1.85
C ALA A 93 6.38 40.55 0.88
N ALA A 94 7.33 39.62 0.66
CA ALA A 94 8.42 39.78 -0.30
C ALA A 94 8.06 39.39 -1.75
N GLY A 95 6.81 39.02 -2.03
CA GLY A 95 6.35 38.56 -3.35
C GLY A 95 6.95 37.23 -3.78
N ARG A 96 7.51 36.45 -2.86
CA ARG A 96 8.09 35.12 -3.12
C ARG A 96 6.99 34.05 -3.04
N LYS A 97 7.14 33.02 -3.88
CA LYS A 97 6.23 31.86 -3.92
C LYS A 97 6.77 30.76 -3.03
N VAL A 98 5.85 29.93 -2.51
CA VAL A 98 6.18 28.77 -1.68
C VAL A 98 5.51 27.50 -2.26
N PRO A 99 6.14 26.31 -2.11
CA PRO A 99 5.52 25.04 -2.47
C PRO A 99 4.50 24.64 -1.42
N VAL A 100 3.72 23.60 -1.74
CA VAL A 100 2.59 23.15 -0.94
C VAL A 100 2.78 21.73 -0.47
N ILE A 101 2.53 21.49 0.82
CA ILE A 101 2.23 20.18 1.39
C ILE A 101 0.72 20.13 1.56
N MET A 102 0.07 19.13 0.97
CA MET A 102 -1.38 19.01 0.94
C MET A 102 -1.81 17.69 1.54
N ASP A 103 -2.80 17.77 2.43
CA ASP A 103 -3.58 16.64 2.88
C ASP A 103 -5.04 16.85 2.44
N ALA A 104 -5.70 15.78 1.97
CA ALA A 104 -7.08 15.82 1.54
C ALA A 104 -7.85 14.69 2.20
N SER A 105 -8.75 15.06 3.12
CA SER A 105 -9.33 14.14 4.09
C SER A 105 -10.86 14.27 4.17
N PRO A 106 -11.58 13.15 4.35
CA PRO A 106 -12.98 13.18 4.73
C PRO A 106 -13.19 13.36 6.24
N TYR A 107 -12.13 13.32 7.05
CA TYR A 107 -12.19 13.10 8.50
C TYR A 107 -12.14 14.36 9.37
N TYR A 108 -11.99 15.55 8.81
CA TYR A 108 -11.69 16.78 9.55
C TYR A 108 -12.77 17.25 10.52
N SER A 109 -13.96 16.67 10.47
CA SER A 109 -15.08 16.99 11.38
C SER A 109 -15.42 15.88 12.37
N CYS A 110 -14.78 14.69 12.28
CA CYS A 110 -15.24 13.53 13.05
C CYS A 110 -14.17 12.69 13.73
N CYS A 111 -13.02 12.48 13.10
CA CYS A 111 -12.36 11.19 13.23
C CYS A 111 -10.89 11.32 13.67
N GLY A 112 -10.24 10.14 13.87
CA GLY A 112 -8.91 10.04 14.42
C GLY A 112 -8.88 10.03 15.95
N ARG A 113 -7.78 9.57 16.52
CA ARG A 113 -7.60 9.46 17.98
C ARG A 113 -6.17 9.81 18.40
N GLY A 114 -6.02 10.34 19.60
CA GLY A 114 -4.70 10.62 20.18
C GLY A 114 -3.90 11.57 19.29
N ASN A 115 -2.67 11.21 18.98
CA ASN A 115 -1.80 11.99 18.09
C ASN A 115 -2.29 12.04 16.65
N GLU A 116 -3.12 11.08 16.25
CA GLU A 116 -3.67 10.95 14.91
C GLU A 116 -5.06 11.61 14.76
N SER A 117 -5.46 12.48 15.70
CA SER A 117 -6.72 13.22 15.58
C SER A 117 -6.72 14.07 14.32
N GLN A 118 -7.80 13.91 13.53
CA GLN A 118 -7.98 14.64 12.25
C GLN A 118 -8.80 15.94 12.42
N LEU A 119 -9.21 16.26 13.64
CA LEU A 119 -10.12 17.38 13.89
C LEU A 119 -9.47 18.72 13.58
N LYS A 120 -10.14 19.55 12.78
CA LYS A 120 -9.87 20.98 12.64
C LYS A 120 -10.72 21.78 13.60
N THR A 121 -10.16 22.85 14.16
CA THR A 121 -10.95 23.84 14.91
C THR A 121 -10.89 25.20 14.23
N TYR A 122 -11.92 26.02 14.43
CA TYR A 122 -12.11 27.30 13.75
C TYR A 122 -12.41 28.42 14.74
N ASP A 123 -12.00 29.64 14.40
CA ASP A 123 -12.41 30.85 15.10
C ASP A 123 -13.83 31.31 14.68
N ASP A 124 -14.33 32.34 15.32
CA ASP A 124 -15.65 32.94 15.02
C ASP A 124 -15.76 33.51 13.60
N GLN A 125 -14.64 33.67 12.89
CA GLN A 125 -14.59 34.14 11.51
C GLN A 125 -14.46 32.96 10.52
N GLY A 126 -14.51 31.72 11.00
CA GLY A 126 -14.39 30.51 10.21
C GLY A 126 -12.97 30.25 9.67
N ARG A 127 -11.95 30.87 10.25
CA ARG A 127 -10.55 30.58 9.92
C ARG A 127 -10.07 29.43 10.80
N MET A 128 -9.35 28.49 10.19
CA MET A 128 -8.76 27.38 10.93
C MET A 128 -7.75 27.91 11.96
N VAL A 129 -7.95 27.55 13.22
CA VAL A 129 -7.07 27.85 14.35
C VAL A 129 -6.12 26.69 14.60
N GLN A 130 -6.66 25.47 14.70
CA GLN A 130 -5.89 24.24 14.90
C GLN A 130 -6.00 23.34 13.67
N ALA A 131 -4.85 22.93 13.13
CA ALA A 131 -4.72 21.89 12.14
C ALA A 131 -4.55 20.51 12.81
N PRO A 132 -4.94 19.42 12.15
CA PRO A 132 -4.56 18.07 12.58
C PRO A 132 -3.06 17.84 12.36
N LEU A 133 -2.47 16.95 13.19
CA LEU A 133 -1.06 16.59 13.13
C LEU A 133 -0.10 17.79 13.37
N TYR A 134 1.13 17.71 12.88
CA TYR A 134 2.18 18.69 13.14
C TYR A 134 2.69 19.38 11.87
N TYR A 135 2.08 19.14 10.74
CA TYR A 135 2.67 19.55 9.45
C TYR A 135 2.78 21.05 9.31
N ASP A 136 1.77 21.81 9.68
CA ASP A 136 1.82 23.27 9.59
C ASP A 136 2.76 23.87 10.64
N ASN A 137 2.73 23.40 11.91
CA ASN A 137 3.66 23.81 12.96
C ASN A 137 5.13 23.63 12.55
N TYR A 138 5.43 22.56 11.79
CA TYR A 138 6.79 22.19 11.42
C TYR A 138 7.22 22.80 10.08
N PHE A 139 6.38 22.69 9.04
CA PHE A 139 6.78 23.04 7.68
C PHE A 139 6.53 24.50 7.31
N VAL A 140 5.51 25.18 7.89
CA VAL A 140 5.25 26.60 7.59
C VAL A 140 6.43 27.48 7.99
N PRO A 141 7.06 27.34 9.17
CA PRO A 141 8.28 28.06 9.48
C PRO A 141 9.46 27.82 8.51
N ARG A 142 9.42 26.70 7.79
CA ARG A 142 10.46 26.28 6.82
C ARG A 142 10.18 26.70 5.38
N GLY A 143 9.12 27.49 5.16
CA GLY A 143 8.81 28.08 3.85
C GLY A 143 7.89 27.26 2.97
N TYR A 144 7.07 26.39 3.56
CA TYR A 144 5.98 25.68 2.88
C TYR A 144 4.63 26.32 3.19
N ALA A 145 3.69 26.16 2.30
CA ALA A 145 2.27 26.27 2.64
C ALA A 145 1.74 24.88 2.97
N VAL A 146 0.93 24.75 4.01
CA VAL A 146 0.15 23.54 4.31
C VAL A 146 -1.30 23.80 3.91
N VAL A 147 -1.87 22.89 3.12
CA VAL A 147 -3.22 22.98 2.58
C VAL A 147 -4.01 21.74 2.97
N LEU A 148 -5.09 21.93 3.72
CA LEU A 148 -5.96 20.87 4.22
C LEU A 148 -7.31 20.93 3.50
N VAL A 149 -7.58 19.95 2.63
CA VAL A 149 -8.76 19.94 1.75
C VAL A 149 -9.85 19.07 2.35
N ASP A 150 -11.02 19.66 2.61
CA ASP A 150 -12.23 18.91 2.92
C ASP A 150 -12.71 18.22 1.60
N LEU A 151 -12.84 16.90 1.57
CA LEU A 151 -13.38 16.21 0.39
C LEU A 151 -14.84 16.62 0.13
N ALA A 152 -15.31 16.41 -1.09
CA ALA A 152 -16.69 16.69 -1.46
C ALA A 152 -17.67 16.03 -0.48
N GLY A 153 -18.71 16.75 -0.07
CA GLY A 153 -19.72 16.27 0.87
C GLY A 153 -19.28 16.22 2.34
N THR A 154 -18.04 16.54 2.67
CA THR A 154 -17.54 16.51 4.05
C THR A 154 -17.33 17.91 4.61
N ASN A 155 -17.35 18.03 5.95
CA ASN A 155 -17.08 19.26 6.69
C ASN A 155 -17.73 20.50 6.07
N ARG A 156 -16.98 21.34 5.33
CA ARG A 156 -17.47 22.62 4.76
C ARG A 156 -17.57 22.61 3.22
N SER A 157 -17.31 21.46 2.58
CA SER A 157 -17.37 21.29 1.13
C SER A 157 -18.81 21.08 0.63
N ASP A 158 -19.06 21.45 -0.64
CA ASP A 158 -20.23 21.05 -1.42
C ASP A 158 -20.02 19.65 -2.01
N GLY A 159 -21.06 19.15 -2.71
CA GLY A 159 -21.03 17.85 -3.38
C GLY A 159 -21.30 16.69 -2.45
N CYS A 160 -20.93 15.48 -2.88
CA CYS A 160 -21.25 14.23 -2.20
C CYS A 160 -20.02 13.32 -2.09
N VAL A 161 -19.94 12.59 -0.98
CA VAL A 161 -18.92 11.54 -0.78
C VAL A 161 -19.23 10.35 -1.67
N ASP A 162 -18.28 9.93 -2.49
CA ASP A 162 -18.50 8.79 -3.39
C ASP A 162 -17.50 7.62 -3.18
N VAL A 163 -16.85 7.59 -2.02
CA VAL A 163 -15.95 6.54 -1.55
C VAL A 163 -14.83 6.21 -2.54
N GLY A 164 -13.91 7.16 -2.67
CA GLY A 164 -12.72 7.02 -3.52
C GLY A 164 -12.99 7.12 -5.01
N GLY A 165 -14.16 7.53 -5.42
CA GLY A 165 -14.54 7.70 -6.81
C GLY A 165 -14.19 9.07 -7.39
N PRO A 166 -14.80 9.42 -8.52
CA PRO A 166 -14.52 10.67 -9.24
C PRO A 166 -14.77 11.94 -8.42
N SER A 167 -15.72 11.94 -7.47
CA SER A 167 -15.98 13.10 -6.61
C SER A 167 -14.84 13.34 -5.64
N ASP A 168 -14.43 12.31 -4.90
CA ASP A 168 -13.35 12.39 -3.91
C ASP A 168 -12.02 12.75 -4.57
N ILE A 169 -11.64 12.02 -5.63
CA ILE A 169 -10.39 12.28 -6.37
C ILE A 169 -10.43 13.65 -7.05
N GLY A 170 -11.57 14.01 -7.61
CA GLY A 170 -11.82 15.31 -8.25
C GLY A 170 -11.65 16.49 -7.30
N SER A 171 -12.03 16.33 -6.04
CA SER A 171 -11.90 17.35 -4.98
C SER A 171 -10.44 17.76 -4.78
N ALA A 172 -9.59 16.82 -4.46
CA ALA A 172 -8.16 17.09 -4.22
C ALA A 172 -7.44 17.53 -5.51
N LYS A 173 -7.77 16.90 -6.65
CA LYS A 173 -7.23 17.29 -7.96
C LYS A 173 -7.57 18.73 -8.32
N ALA A 174 -8.80 19.19 -8.06
CA ALA A 174 -9.24 20.57 -8.35
C ALA A 174 -8.41 21.60 -7.58
N VAL A 175 -8.04 21.30 -6.32
CA VAL A 175 -7.18 22.18 -5.53
C VAL A 175 -5.77 22.26 -6.13
N ILE A 176 -5.19 21.14 -6.59
CA ILE A 176 -3.91 21.16 -7.31
C ILE A 176 -4.02 21.98 -8.61
N ASP A 177 -5.11 21.84 -9.33
CA ASP A 177 -5.37 22.62 -10.53
C ASP A 177 -5.51 24.13 -10.21
N TRP A 178 -6.19 24.50 -9.12
CA TRP A 178 -6.25 25.89 -8.66
C TRP A 178 -4.89 26.42 -8.25
N LEU A 179 -4.10 25.69 -7.49
CA LEU A 179 -2.73 26.05 -7.07
C LEU A 179 -1.82 26.30 -8.28
N ASN A 180 -2.18 25.76 -9.44
CA ASN A 180 -1.49 25.93 -10.73
C ASN A 180 -2.23 26.89 -11.70
N GLY A 181 -3.26 27.60 -11.26
CA GLY A 181 -4.03 28.56 -12.07
C GLY A 181 -4.92 27.94 -13.13
N ARG A 182 -5.28 26.67 -13.03
CA ARG A 182 -6.13 25.93 -13.99
C ARG A 182 -7.59 25.75 -13.52
N ALA A 183 -7.88 26.01 -12.25
CA ALA A 183 -9.23 26.00 -11.69
C ALA A 183 -9.52 27.34 -10.99
N LYS A 184 -10.79 27.60 -10.67
CA LYS A 184 -11.23 28.80 -9.98
C LYS A 184 -11.34 28.52 -8.49
N GLY A 185 -10.89 29.47 -7.67
CA GLY A 185 -11.09 29.47 -6.22
C GLY A 185 -11.68 30.79 -5.76
N TYR A 186 -12.44 30.75 -4.66
CA TYR A 186 -13.17 31.89 -4.14
C TYR A 186 -12.91 32.03 -2.64
N THR A 187 -13.06 33.27 -2.13
CA THR A 187 -12.83 33.59 -0.71
C THR A 187 -13.99 33.19 0.19
N SER A 188 -15.07 32.63 -0.34
CA SER A 188 -16.20 32.10 0.42
C SER A 188 -16.98 31.05 -0.38
N ARG A 189 -17.74 30.21 0.31
CA ARG A 189 -18.49 29.09 -0.25
C ARG A 189 -19.45 29.52 -1.37
N THR A 190 -20.20 30.60 -1.17
CA THR A 190 -21.24 31.06 -2.09
C THR A 190 -20.92 32.38 -2.81
N GLY A 191 -19.84 33.05 -2.42
CA GLY A 191 -19.44 34.34 -3.01
C GLY A 191 -18.76 34.19 -4.36
N SER A 192 -18.57 35.34 -5.05
CA SER A 192 -17.93 35.41 -6.37
C SER A 192 -16.55 36.05 -6.36
N ARG A 193 -16.04 36.48 -5.18
CA ARG A 193 -14.73 37.12 -5.07
C ARG A 193 -13.62 36.07 -5.27
N PRO A 194 -12.78 36.21 -6.31
CA PRO A 194 -11.71 35.27 -6.57
C PRO A 194 -10.67 35.23 -5.44
N ALA A 195 -10.20 34.03 -5.07
CA ALA A 195 -9.05 33.83 -4.22
C ALA A 195 -7.76 33.92 -5.04
N SER A 196 -6.74 34.57 -4.47
CA SER A 196 -5.44 34.69 -5.15
C SER A 196 -4.55 33.47 -4.89
N VAL A 197 -3.95 32.93 -5.93
CA VAL A 197 -3.00 31.80 -5.87
C VAL A 197 -1.57 32.21 -6.26
N ARG A 198 -1.30 33.51 -6.40
CA ARG A 198 -0.01 34.03 -6.88
C ARG A 198 1.17 33.67 -5.96
N TRP A 199 0.88 33.28 -4.72
CA TRP A 199 1.83 32.87 -3.70
C TRP A 199 2.36 31.42 -3.91
N SER A 200 1.67 30.59 -4.67
CA SER A 200 2.05 29.19 -4.90
C SER A 200 3.09 29.06 -6.02
N THR A 201 4.08 28.17 -5.84
CA THR A 201 4.97 27.73 -6.93
C THR A 201 4.23 26.84 -7.93
N GLY A 202 3.15 26.20 -7.51
CA GLY A 202 2.43 25.14 -8.22
C GLY A 202 2.99 23.74 -7.94
N ASP A 203 4.11 23.61 -7.22
CA ASP A 203 4.65 22.32 -6.79
C ASP A 203 3.95 21.84 -5.52
N VAL A 204 3.35 20.66 -5.57
CA VAL A 204 2.54 20.07 -4.51
C VAL A 204 3.09 18.69 -4.13
N GLY A 205 3.26 18.46 -2.83
CA GLY A 205 3.42 17.13 -2.24
C GLY A 205 2.14 16.75 -1.50
N MET A 206 1.60 15.55 -1.71
CA MET A 206 0.48 15.06 -0.91
C MET A 206 0.96 14.07 0.15
N ILE A 207 0.30 14.09 1.30
CA ILE A 207 0.54 13.16 2.41
C ILE A 207 -0.80 12.83 3.05
N GLY A 208 -0.93 11.64 3.62
CA GLY A 208 -2.09 11.25 4.42
C GLY A 208 -2.08 9.76 4.75
N LYS A 209 -2.84 9.41 5.78
CA LYS A 209 -3.02 8.02 6.24
C LYS A 209 -4.41 7.51 5.87
N SER A 210 -4.52 6.19 5.60
CA SER A 210 -5.81 5.56 5.36
C SER A 210 -6.50 6.13 4.10
N TRP A 211 -7.72 6.64 4.21
CA TRP A 211 -8.43 7.27 3.09
C TRP A 211 -7.68 8.49 2.54
N ASP A 212 -7.05 9.30 3.37
CA ASP A 212 -6.27 10.48 2.93
C ASP A 212 -5.07 10.06 2.07
N GLY A 213 -4.35 9.01 2.49
CA GLY A 213 -3.29 8.38 1.68
C GLY A 213 -3.83 7.73 0.41
N THR A 214 -5.06 7.21 0.47
CA THR A 214 -5.79 6.65 -0.68
C THR A 214 -6.11 7.73 -1.70
N ILE A 215 -6.52 8.92 -1.25
CA ILE A 215 -6.72 10.09 -2.14
C ILE A 215 -5.40 10.48 -2.80
N ALA A 216 -4.28 10.48 -2.08
CA ALA A 216 -2.98 10.75 -2.68
C ALA A 216 -2.63 9.75 -3.80
N ASN A 217 -2.90 8.45 -3.61
CA ASN A 217 -2.74 7.42 -4.64
C ASN A 217 -3.64 7.69 -5.85
N GLY A 218 -4.93 7.93 -5.63
CA GLY A 218 -5.91 8.19 -6.68
C GLY A 218 -5.61 9.46 -7.48
N VAL A 219 -5.22 10.55 -6.81
CA VAL A 219 -4.84 11.80 -7.46
C VAL A 219 -3.57 11.63 -8.29
N ALA A 220 -2.57 10.91 -7.78
CA ALA A 220 -1.35 10.60 -8.52
C ALA A 220 -1.66 9.78 -9.79
N ALA A 221 -2.58 8.82 -9.70
CA ALA A 221 -3.05 8.02 -10.82
C ALA A 221 -3.78 8.83 -11.92
N THR A 222 -4.24 10.07 -11.61
CA THR A 222 -4.77 10.97 -12.66
C THR A 222 -3.67 11.57 -13.56
N GLY A 223 -2.42 11.56 -13.12
CA GLY A 223 -1.30 12.21 -13.82
C GLY A 223 -1.35 13.75 -13.75
N VAL A 224 -2.04 14.32 -12.75
CA VAL A 224 -2.21 15.78 -12.61
C VAL A 224 -0.85 16.51 -12.57
N ARG A 225 -0.72 17.56 -13.35
CA ARG A 225 0.49 18.38 -13.38
C ARG A 225 0.58 19.26 -12.13
N GLY A 226 1.78 19.35 -11.55
CA GLY A 226 2.04 20.09 -10.32
C GLY A 226 2.21 19.17 -9.10
N LEU A 227 1.68 17.94 -9.14
CA LEU A 227 1.96 16.95 -8.11
C LEU A 227 3.37 16.38 -8.31
N ARG A 228 4.26 16.62 -7.35
CA ARG A 228 5.68 16.24 -7.39
C ARG A 228 5.99 14.97 -6.63
N THR A 229 5.31 14.77 -5.52
CA THR A 229 5.52 13.63 -4.64
C THR A 229 4.24 13.29 -3.88
N ILE A 230 4.09 12.02 -3.50
CA ILE A 230 3.07 11.56 -2.58
C ILE A 230 3.67 10.71 -1.46
N VAL A 231 3.06 10.79 -0.29
CA VAL A 231 3.43 10.03 0.91
C VAL A 231 2.19 9.29 1.43
N PRO A 232 1.76 8.20 0.76
CA PRO A 232 0.60 7.41 1.19
C PRO A 232 1.00 6.49 2.35
N ILE A 233 0.29 6.62 3.48
CA ILE A 233 0.48 5.83 4.70
C ILE A 233 -0.71 4.88 4.83
N SER A 234 -0.49 3.57 4.94
CA SER A 234 -1.54 2.56 5.10
C SER A 234 -2.74 2.81 4.16
N ALA A 235 -2.45 2.95 2.86
CA ALA A 235 -3.38 3.48 1.87
C ALA A 235 -3.97 2.40 0.95
N ILE A 236 -5.24 2.56 0.61
CA ILE A 236 -5.97 1.72 -0.35
C ILE A 236 -5.45 2.00 -1.77
N SER A 237 -5.39 0.98 -2.60
CA SER A 237 -5.05 1.09 -4.03
C SER A 237 -6.17 0.64 -4.96
N SER A 238 -7.12 -0.14 -4.43
CA SER A 238 -8.34 -0.61 -5.10
C SER A 238 -9.43 -0.76 -4.06
N TRP A 239 -10.52 -0.02 -4.17
CA TRP A 239 -11.61 -0.09 -3.21
C TRP A 239 -12.37 -1.43 -3.27
N TYR A 240 -12.38 -2.10 -4.41
CA TYR A 240 -12.87 -3.48 -4.46
C TYR A 240 -12.09 -4.39 -3.52
N ASP A 241 -10.75 -4.32 -3.56
CA ASP A 241 -9.90 -5.15 -2.71
C ASP A 241 -9.93 -4.75 -1.22
N TYR A 242 -10.50 -3.60 -0.89
CA TYR A 242 -10.78 -3.20 0.49
C TYR A 242 -12.02 -3.90 1.04
N TYR A 243 -13.09 -3.98 0.26
CA TYR A 243 -14.35 -4.61 0.66
C TYR A 243 -14.46 -6.09 0.30
N PHE A 244 -13.73 -6.54 -0.71
CA PHE A 244 -13.77 -7.92 -1.18
C PHE A 244 -12.38 -8.43 -1.52
N GLN A 245 -12.17 -9.73 -1.38
CA GLN A 245 -11.00 -10.37 -1.96
C GLN A 245 -11.44 -11.58 -2.78
N GLN A 246 -11.28 -11.47 -4.11
CA GLN A 246 -11.65 -12.52 -5.05
C GLN A 246 -13.09 -13.06 -4.80
N GLY A 247 -14.03 -12.14 -4.58
CA GLY A 247 -15.43 -12.42 -4.34
C GLY A 247 -15.81 -12.63 -2.86
N ALA A 248 -14.87 -12.97 -1.98
CA ALA A 248 -15.13 -13.08 -0.54
C ALA A 248 -15.29 -11.69 0.08
N ALA A 249 -16.40 -11.44 0.79
CA ALA A 249 -16.66 -10.18 1.48
C ALA A 249 -15.80 -10.08 2.75
N LEU A 250 -15.16 -8.91 2.96
CA LEU A 250 -14.22 -8.67 4.06
C LEU A 250 -14.80 -7.82 5.19
N TYR A 251 -16.00 -7.26 4.99
CA TYR A 251 -16.72 -6.45 5.97
C TYR A 251 -18.21 -6.68 5.87
N ASP A 252 -18.89 -6.62 7.00
CA ASP A 252 -20.34 -6.69 7.12
C ASP A 252 -21.05 -5.43 6.62
N SER A 253 -20.35 -4.28 6.63
CA SER A 253 -20.83 -2.99 6.14
C SER A 253 -20.34 -2.70 4.72
N GLY A 254 -21.15 -1.99 3.94
CA GLY A 254 -20.82 -1.57 2.58
C GLY A 254 -20.16 -0.20 2.54
N PRO A 255 -19.73 0.27 1.34
CA PRO A 255 -19.19 1.61 1.14
C PRO A 255 -20.23 2.71 1.38
N ASP A 256 -21.51 2.43 1.30
CA ASP A 256 -22.62 3.31 1.65
C ASP A 256 -22.57 3.72 3.13
N TRP A 257 -22.30 2.77 4.03
CA TRP A 257 -22.10 3.08 5.46
C TRP A 257 -20.90 4.01 5.66
N LEU A 258 -19.79 3.75 4.99
CA LEU A 258 -18.57 4.56 5.13
C LEU A 258 -18.78 5.97 4.58
N SER A 259 -19.52 6.13 3.47
CA SER A 259 -19.94 7.43 2.95
C SER A 259 -20.78 8.20 3.96
N ASP A 260 -21.85 7.57 4.49
CA ASP A 260 -22.74 8.20 5.48
C ASP A 260 -21.99 8.60 6.77
N TYR A 261 -21.00 7.80 7.17
CA TYR A 261 -20.21 8.06 8.39
C TYR A 261 -19.44 9.38 8.36
N VAL A 262 -18.89 9.78 7.18
CA VAL A 262 -18.08 11.01 7.05
C VAL A 262 -18.85 12.18 6.43
N GLU A 263 -20.02 11.92 5.86
CA GLU A 263 -20.80 12.95 5.17
C GLU A 263 -21.33 14.03 6.14
N SER A 264 -21.20 15.29 5.75
CA SER A 264 -21.75 16.41 6.51
C SER A 264 -23.28 16.37 6.53
N PRO A 265 -23.94 16.89 7.57
CA PRO A 265 -25.42 16.93 7.60
C PRO A 265 -26.03 17.65 6.40
N ALA A 266 -25.34 18.65 5.83
CA ALA A 266 -25.80 19.40 4.68
C ALA A 266 -25.72 18.58 3.37
N ALA A 267 -24.68 17.78 3.21
CA ALA A 267 -24.51 16.87 2.09
C ALA A 267 -25.51 15.71 2.17
N ARG A 268 -25.64 15.08 3.35
CA ARG A 268 -26.56 13.95 3.60
C ARG A 268 -28.00 14.28 3.16
N ALA A 269 -28.44 15.52 3.33
CA ALA A 269 -29.76 15.94 2.92
C ALA A 269 -29.97 15.98 1.40
N ARG A 270 -28.88 15.96 0.58
CA ARG A 270 -28.94 16.14 -0.88
C ARG A 270 -28.34 14.94 -1.64
N CYS A 271 -27.53 14.12 -1.00
CA CYS A 271 -26.73 13.08 -1.65
C CYS A 271 -27.43 11.73 -1.83
N ALA A 272 -28.75 11.62 -1.59
CA ALA A 272 -29.48 10.35 -1.69
C ALA A 272 -29.27 9.61 -3.02
N ALA A 273 -29.14 10.35 -4.15
CA ALA A 273 -28.89 9.75 -5.46
C ALA A 273 -27.46 9.17 -5.57
N VAL A 274 -26.47 9.77 -4.90
CA VAL A 274 -25.11 9.25 -4.84
C VAL A 274 -25.07 8.01 -3.96
N GLN A 275 -25.71 8.05 -2.79
CA GLN A 275 -25.85 6.91 -1.89
C GLN A 275 -26.49 5.71 -2.61
N GLN A 276 -27.56 5.94 -3.37
CA GLN A 276 -28.20 4.85 -4.14
C GLN A 276 -27.25 4.28 -5.21
N ARG A 277 -26.44 5.11 -5.90
CA ARG A 277 -25.43 4.63 -6.86
C ARG A 277 -24.33 3.80 -6.19
N ILE A 278 -23.95 4.14 -4.94
CA ILE A 278 -22.99 3.34 -4.15
C ILE A 278 -23.60 1.96 -3.85
N VAL A 279 -24.82 1.90 -3.35
CA VAL A 279 -25.54 0.66 -3.05
C VAL A 279 -25.68 -0.22 -4.30
N ASP A 280 -26.17 0.37 -5.40
CA ASP A 280 -26.38 -0.36 -6.66
C ASP A 280 -25.06 -0.83 -7.29
N GLY A 281 -23.99 -0.05 -7.12
CA GLY A 281 -22.67 -0.30 -7.70
C GLY A 281 -21.82 -1.29 -6.90
N ALA A 282 -22.13 -1.48 -5.62
CA ALA A 282 -21.37 -2.32 -4.70
C ALA A 282 -22.19 -3.50 -4.16
N PRO A 283 -22.62 -4.44 -5.01
CA PRO A 283 -23.45 -5.55 -4.57
C PRO A 283 -22.70 -6.45 -3.58
N ARG A 284 -23.43 -6.94 -2.58
CA ARG A 284 -22.91 -7.84 -1.54
C ARG A 284 -22.52 -9.23 -2.07
N SER A 285 -22.84 -9.54 -3.33
CA SER A 285 -22.43 -10.78 -4.00
C SER A 285 -20.92 -10.94 -4.19
N GLY A 286 -20.13 -9.89 -3.99
CA GLY A 286 -18.70 -9.91 -4.27
C GLY A 286 -18.34 -9.71 -5.75
N ASP A 287 -19.32 -9.43 -6.60
CA ASP A 287 -19.09 -9.19 -8.02
C ASP A 287 -18.30 -7.87 -8.24
N LEU A 288 -17.28 -7.95 -9.07
CA LEU A 288 -16.61 -6.77 -9.58
C LEU A 288 -17.55 -6.03 -10.56
N THR A 289 -17.77 -4.75 -10.34
CA THR A 289 -18.65 -3.91 -11.16
C THR A 289 -17.89 -2.74 -11.80
N ALA A 290 -18.55 -1.96 -12.65
CA ALA A 290 -17.99 -0.72 -13.16
C ALA A 290 -17.68 0.28 -12.04
N PHE A 291 -18.53 0.35 -11.01
CA PHE A 291 -18.31 1.15 -9.81
C PHE A 291 -16.95 0.86 -9.16
N TRP A 292 -16.63 -0.42 -8.92
CA TRP A 292 -15.35 -0.83 -8.38
C TRP A 292 -14.19 -0.60 -9.35
N SER A 293 -14.44 -0.80 -10.64
CA SER A 293 -13.43 -0.61 -11.68
C SER A 293 -12.92 0.83 -11.77
N GLU A 294 -13.78 1.82 -11.51
CA GLU A 294 -13.40 3.24 -11.45
C GLU A 294 -12.50 3.58 -10.25
N ARG A 295 -12.54 2.75 -9.21
CA ARG A 295 -11.86 2.92 -7.93
C ARG A 295 -10.62 2.04 -7.77
N ASP A 296 -10.14 1.49 -8.88
CA ASP A 296 -8.89 0.73 -8.96
C ASP A 296 -7.79 1.60 -9.59
N TYR A 297 -7.01 2.25 -8.75
CA TYR A 297 -5.94 3.15 -9.16
C TYR A 297 -4.73 2.44 -9.74
N THR A 298 -4.59 1.13 -9.50
CA THR A 298 -3.47 0.33 -10.02
C THR A 298 -3.43 0.30 -11.54
N LYS A 299 -4.59 0.38 -12.19
CA LYS A 299 -4.74 0.42 -13.66
C LYS A 299 -4.09 1.66 -14.28
N ASP A 300 -4.07 2.75 -13.52
CA ASP A 300 -3.58 4.05 -13.95
C ASP A 300 -2.18 4.38 -13.40
N ALA A 301 -1.49 3.43 -12.79
CA ALA A 301 -0.14 3.61 -12.27
C ALA A 301 0.85 4.15 -13.32
N GLY A 302 0.65 3.85 -14.60
CA GLY A 302 1.43 4.40 -15.72
C GLY A 302 1.29 5.91 -15.94
N LYS A 303 0.28 6.55 -15.35
CA LYS A 303 0.08 8.00 -15.39
C LYS A 303 0.82 8.72 -14.27
N VAL A 304 1.26 8.02 -13.22
CA VAL A 304 1.94 8.59 -12.06
C VAL A 304 3.24 9.27 -12.48
N ARG A 305 3.39 10.53 -12.12
CA ARG A 305 4.58 11.36 -12.39
C ARG A 305 5.31 11.75 -11.11
N ALA A 306 4.61 11.66 -9.98
CA ALA A 306 5.11 11.96 -8.66
C ALA A 306 6.02 10.84 -8.15
N SER A 307 7.07 11.17 -7.38
CA SER A 307 7.74 10.18 -6.55
C SER A 307 6.83 9.70 -5.42
N VAL A 308 7.07 8.48 -4.92
CA VAL A 308 6.20 7.86 -3.92
C VAL A 308 7.02 7.40 -2.71
N PHE A 309 6.69 7.92 -1.52
CA PHE A 309 7.20 7.38 -0.27
C PHE A 309 6.06 6.67 0.46
N ALA A 310 5.93 5.36 0.25
CA ALA A 310 4.89 4.55 0.88
C ALA A 310 5.31 4.11 2.29
N VAL A 311 4.35 4.12 3.22
CA VAL A 311 4.53 3.55 4.56
C VAL A 311 3.37 2.59 4.83
N HIS A 312 3.65 1.41 5.42
CA HIS A 312 2.59 0.45 5.72
C HIS A 312 2.92 -0.44 6.91
N GLY A 313 1.95 -0.69 7.79
CA GLY A 313 2.06 -1.70 8.82
C GLY A 313 1.85 -3.10 8.24
N MET A 314 2.78 -4.03 8.47
CA MET A 314 2.66 -5.40 7.95
C MET A 314 1.54 -6.21 8.61
N GLN A 315 1.05 -5.75 9.76
CA GLN A 315 -0.08 -6.33 10.49
C GLN A 315 -1.34 -5.45 10.43
N ASP A 316 -1.44 -4.59 9.43
CA ASP A 316 -2.63 -3.78 9.20
C ASP A 316 -3.81 -4.66 8.76
N LEU A 317 -4.78 -4.88 9.67
CA LEU A 317 -5.99 -5.65 9.44
C LEU A 317 -7.12 -4.79 8.84
N ASN A 318 -6.99 -3.47 8.88
CA ASN A 318 -7.91 -2.53 8.25
C ASN A 318 -7.57 -2.36 6.76
N VAL A 319 -6.49 -1.62 6.44
CA VAL A 319 -6.02 -1.52 5.06
C VAL A 319 -4.95 -2.59 4.82
N ARG A 320 -5.39 -3.78 4.50
CA ARG A 320 -4.55 -4.97 4.40
C ARG A 320 -3.39 -4.79 3.41
N THR A 321 -2.25 -5.41 3.70
CA THR A 321 -1.00 -5.23 2.94
C THR A 321 -1.06 -5.65 1.46
N LYS A 322 -2.14 -6.30 1.02
CA LYS A 322 -2.44 -6.50 -0.40
C LYS A 322 -2.47 -5.17 -1.16
N HIS A 323 -3.04 -4.11 -0.56
CA HIS A 323 -3.12 -2.78 -1.18
C HIS A 323 -1.75 -2.20 -1.46
N PHE A 324 -0.87 -2.25 -0.46
CA PHE A 324 0.52 -1.84 -0.63
C PHE A 324 1.22 -2.68 -1.72
N GLY A 325 1.14 -4.00 -1.63
CA GLY A 325 1.85 -4.91 -2.55
C GLY A 325 1.48 -4.74 -4.01
N GLN A 326 0.17 -4.59 -4.32
CA GLN A 326 -0.29 -4.40 -5.69
C GLN A 326 0.03 -3.00 -6.22
N TRP A 327 -0.10 -1.93 -5.41
CA TRP A 327 0.29 -0.58 -5.78
C TRP A 327 1.79 -0.49 -6.05
N TRP A 328 2.60 -1.00 -5.13
CA TRP A 328 4.06 -1.06 -5.28
C TRP A 328 4.50 -1.75 -6.56
N SER A 329 3.87 -2.89 -6.88
CA SER A 329 4.16 -3.66 -8.10
C SER A 329 3.74 -2.91 -9.36
N ALA A 330 2.58 -2.25 -9.34
CA ALA A 330 2.09 -1.44 -10.45
C ALA A 330 3.01 -0.24 -10.72
N LEU A 331 3.44 0.48 -9.68
CA LEU A 331 4.42 1.56 -9.79
C LEU A 331 5.77 1.07 -10.33
N ALA A 332 6.21 -0.13 -9.88
CA ALA A 332 7.45 -0.75 -10.35
C ALA A 332 7.44 -1.00 -11.85
N ALA A 333 6.33 -1.53 -12.38
CA ALA A 333 6.17 -1.86 -13.79
C ALA A 333 6.30 -0.62 -14.69
N HIS A 334 6.09 0.57 -14.14
CA HIS A 334 6.19 1.84 -14.86
C HIS A 334 7.43 2.69 -14.50
N GLY A 335 8.34 2.12 -13.69
CA GLY A 335 9.60 2.79 -13.33
C GLY A 335 9.42 4.03 -12.43
N VAL A 336 8.32 4.13 -11.67
CA VAL A 336 8.07 5.23 -10.76
C VAL A 336 9.10 5.19 -9.63
N GLU A 337 9.72 6.34 -9.36
CA GLU A 337 10.64 6.51 -8.24
C GLU A 337 9.91 6.33 -6.91
N ARG A 338 10.42 5.44 -6.03
CA ARG A 338 9.71 5.09 -4.81
C ARG A 338 10.61 4.61 -3.69
N LYS A 339 10.18 4.91 -2.46
CA LYS A 339 10.76 4.46 -1.18
C LYS A 339 9.65 3.82 -0.34
N VAL A 340 10.00 2.88 0.55
CA VAL A 340 9.03 2.25 1.44
C VAL A 340 9.56 2.11 2.86
N TRP A 341 8.67 2.28 3.83
CA TRP A 341 8.85 1.80 5.20
C TRP A 341 7.79 0.76 5.51
N LEU A 342 8.21 -0.37 6.09
CA LEU A 342 7.33 -1.45 6.54
C LEU A 342 7.56 -1.69 8.04
N SER A 343 6.53 -1.45 8.86
CA SER A 343 6.56 -1.65 10.30
C SER A 343 5.89 -2.96 10.71
N GLN A 344 6.09 -3.40 11.95
CA GLN A 344 5.33 -4.51 12.55
C GLN A 344 4.01 -4.07 13.18
N THR A 345 3.64 -2.80 13.05
CA THR A 345 2.37 -2.26 13.58
C THR A 345 1.17 -2.71 12.75
N GLY A 346 -0.04 -2.46 13.29
CA GLY A 346 -1.28 -2.43 12.53
C GLY A 346 -1.46 -1.11 11.76
N HIS A 347 -2.66 -0.52 11.83
CA HIS A 347 -3.05 0.70 11.09
C HIS A 347 -2.60 1.98 11.81
N VAL A 348 -1.27 2.19 11.93
CA VAL A 348 -0.64 3.25 12.74
C VAL A 348 0.18 4.22 11.89
N ASP A 349 0.13 5.52 12.24
CA ASP A 349 0.96 6.55 11.60
C ASP A 349 2.43 6.44 12.03
N PRO A 350 3.41 6.61 11.11
CA PRO A 350 4.83 6.55 11.43
C PRO A 350 5.29 7.61 12.45
N PHE A 351 4.53 8.66 12.66
CA PHE A 351 4.77 9.62 13.73
C PHE A 351 4.66 8.98 15.13
N ASP A 352 3.90 7.87 15.26
CA ASP A 352 3.73 7.16 16.50
C ASP A 352 4.65 5.95 16.69
N PHE A 353 5.16 5.34 15.62
CA PHE A 353 6.06 4.18 15.78
C PHE A 353 7.54 4.47 15.44
N ARG A 354 7.90 5.59 14.81
CA ARG A 354 9.29 5.91 14.44
C ARG A 354 9.51 7.43 14.32
N ARG A 355 9.03 8.21 15.26
CA ARG A 355 8.84 9.67 15.20
C ARG A 355 10.04 10.47 14.69
N GLU A 356 11.20 10.38 15.35
CA GLU A 356 12.38 11.19 14.99
C GLU A 356 12.87 10.90 13.57
N ALA A 357 12.98 9.62 13.23
CA ALA A 357 13.39 9.20 11.89
C ALA A 357 12.35 9.62 10.84
N TRP A 358 11.06 9.55 11.20
CA TRP A 358 9.94 9.95 10.33
C TRP A 358 10.03 11.44 10.00
N VAL A 359 10.01 12.31 11.00
CA VAL A 359 10.06 13.75 10.79
C VAL A 359 11.32 14.16 10.03
N SER A 360 12.47 13.58 10.37
CA SER A 360 13.74 13.85 9.69
C SER A 360 13.72 13.40 8.22
N THR A 361 13.18 12.21 7.94
CA THR A 361 13.13 11.69 6.56
C THR A 361 12.10 12.45 5.73
N LEU A 362 10.91 12.71 6.29
CA LEU A 362 9.86 13.49 5.63
C LEU A 362 10.35 14.91 5.29
N HIS A 363 11.10 15.55 6.20
CA HIS A 363 11.71 16.87 5.95
C HIS A 363 12.67 16.81 4.77
N ARG A 364 13.62 15.86 4.73
CA ARG A 364 14.57 15.71 3.61
C ARG A 364 13.83 15.38 2.30
N TRP A 365 12.76 14.59 2.39
CA TRP A 365 11.94 14.19 1.25
C TRP A 365 11.25 15.39 0.61
N PHE A 366 10.53 16.20 1.40
CA PHE A 366 9.88 17.39 0.87
C PHE A 366 10.87 18.46 0.43
N ASP A 367 11.96 18.68 1.16
CA ASP A 367 13.02 19.60 0.74
C ASP A 367 13.58 19.23 -0.65
N HIS A 368 13.76 17.93 -0.91
CA HIS A 368 14.25 17.45 -2.20
C HIS A 368 13.24 17.68 -3.33
N TYR A 369 12.02 17.15 -3.15
CA TYR A 369 11.03 17.13 -4.24
C TYR A 369 10.27 18.45 -4.44
N LEU A 370 10.17 19.29 -3.43
CA LEU A 370 9.39 20.53 -3.48
C LEU A 370 10.26 21.79 -3.50
N LEU A 371 11.40 21.80 -2.82
CA LEU A 371 12.36 22.93 -2.82
C LEU A 371 13.56 22.71 -3.72
N GLY A 372 13.73 21.50 -4.28
CA GLY A 372 14.88 21.16 -5.13
C GLY A 372 16.20 21.08 -4.37
N VAL A 373 16.17 20.88 -3.05
CA VAL A 373 17.37 20.75 -2.21
C VAL A 373 18.08 19.45 -2.53
N ARG A 374 19.36 19.53 -2.83
CA ARG A 374 20.22 18.37 -3.11
C ARG A 374 20.75 17.79 -1.79
N ASN A 375 19.93 17.06 -1.07
CA ASN A 375 20.26 16.45 0.22
C ASN A 375 20.54 14.93 0.15
N GLY A 376 20.38 14.31 -1.01
CA GLY A 376 20.73 12.91 -1.25
C GLY A 376 19.67 11.90 -0.82
N VAL A 377 18.48 12.32 -0.39
CA VAL A 377 17.40 11.41 0.05
C VAL A 377 17.00 10.41 -1.05
N GLU A 378 17.11 10.81 -2.31
CA GLU A 378 16.83 9.97 -3.49
C GLU A 378 17.86 8.84 -3.68
N ARG A 379 19.00 8.90 -3.00
CA ARG A 379 20.07 7.89 -3.04
C ARG A 379 20.12 7.01 -1.79
N GLU A 380 19.31 7.32 -0.78
CA GLU A 380 19.18 6.47 0.41
C GLU A 380 18.63 5.08 0.05
N PRO A 381 18.78 4.08 0.93
CA PRO A 381 18.12 2.79 0.75
C PRO A 381 16.64 2.95 0.42
N GLY A 382 16.16 2.19 -0.58
CA GLY A 382 14.79 2.26 -1.06
C GLY A 382 13.77 1.62 -0.12
N ALA A 383 14.21 0.87 0.89
CA ALA A 383 13.35 0.21 1.86
C ALA A 383 13.93 0.21 3.26
N ASP A 384 13.12 0.55 4.25
CA ASP A 384 13.38 0.34 5.66
C ASP A 384 12.33 -0.64 6.19
N VAL A 385 12.75 -1.70 6.86
CA VAL A 385 11.87 -2.76 7.36
C VAL A 385 12.15 -3.01 8.84
N GLU A 386 11.11 -2.97 9.65
CA GLU A 386 11.17 -3.33 11.07
C GLU A 386 11.21 -4.85 11.20
N ARG A 387 12.27 -5.39 11.85
CA ARG A 387 12.52 -6.83 12.03
C ARG A 387 12.01 -7.35 13.35
N SER A 388 12.13 -6.57 14.37
CA SER A 388 11.57 -6.75 15.71
C SER A 388 11.24 -5.35 16.25
N PRO A 389 10.49 -5.22 17.34
CA PRO A 389 10.07 -3.92 17.85
C PRO A 389 11.24 -2.92 17.96
N ASP A 390 11.11 -1.79 17.26
CA ASP A 390 12.10 -0.70 17.14
C ASP A 390 13.45 -1.07 16.48
N HIS A 391 13.60 -2.29 15.98
CA HIS A 391 14.80 -2.73 15.28
C HIS A 391 14.61 -2.71 13.76
N TRP A 392 15.23 -1.76 13.07
CA TRP A 392 15.07 -1.50 11.65
C TRP A 392 16.29 -1.92 10.83
N THR A 393 16.04 -2.53 9.67
CA THR A 393 17.06 -2.83 8.67
C THR A 393 16.73 -2.12 7.35
N THR A 394 17.76 -1.87 6.55
CA THR A 394 17.59 -1.19 5.25
C THR A 394 17.99 -2.09 4.10
N ASP A 395 17.24 -2.01 3.01
CA ASP A 395 17.54 -2.65 1.74
C ASP A 395 17.58 -1.61 0.60
N ARG A 396 18.43 -1.85 -0.39
CA ARG A 396 18.51 -0.97 -1.57
C ARG A 396 17.18 -0.89 -2.32
N SER A 397 16.42 -1.96 -2.34
CA SER A 397 15.09 -2.06 -2.97
C SER A 397 14.20 -3.02 -2.21
N TRP A 398 12.90 -2.88 -2.38
CA TRP A 398 11.94 -3.87 -1.91
C TRP A 398 11.15 -4.46 -3.11
N PRO A 399 11.00 -5.78 -3.23
CA PRO A 399 11.75 -6.81 -2.47
C PRO A 399 13.26 -6.71 -2.71
N PRO A 400 14.12 -7.23 -1.77
CA PRO A 400 15.57 -7.16 -1.93
C PRO A 400 16.05 -7.99 -3.11
N ALA A 401 17.22 -7.65 -3.63
CA ALA A 401 17.83 -8.39 -4.72
C ALA A 401 18.03 -9.86 -4.33
N GLY A 402 17.76 -10.75 -5.28
CA GLY A 402 17.81 -12.19 -5.05
C GLY A 402 16.52 -12.82 -4.52
N THR A 403 15.49 -12.01 -4.25
CA THR A 403 14.14 -12.55 -4.02
C THR A 403 13.61 -13.18 -5.31
N GLY A 404 13.09 -14.40 -5.18
CA GLY A 404 12.51 -15.12 -6.31
C GLY A 404 11.39 -16.06 -5.88
N PRO A 405 10.53 -16.48 -6.82
CA PRO A 405 9.43 -17.38 -6.50
C PRO A 405 9.95 -18.78 -6.13
N ALA A 406 9.46 -19.31 -5.02
CA ALA A 406 9.64 -20.72 -4.65
C ALA A 406 8.28 -21.42 -4.73
N ARG A 407 8.21 -22.47 -5.53
CA ARG A 407 7.01 -23.31 -5.65
C ARG A 407 7.06 -24.40 -4.59
N LEU A 408 6.11 -24.38 -3.67
CA LEU A 408 5.94 -25.37 -2.61
C LEU A 408 4.65 -26.17 -2.88
N SER A 409 4.74 -27.49 -2.67
CA SER A 409 3.60 -28.40 -2.77
C SER A 409 3.07 -28.70 -1.37
N LEU A 410 1.76 -28.87 -1.29
CA LEU A 410 1.02 -29.31 -0.11
C LEU A 410 0.94 -30.84 -0.18
N ARG A 411 1.50 -31.55 0.78
CA ARG A 411 1.55 -33.02 0.81
C ARG A 411 0.84 -33.53 2.05
N PRO A 412 0.08 -34.63 1.98
CA PRO A 412 -0.55 -35.21 3.15
C PRO A 412 0.52 -35.70 4.16
N GLY A 413 0.21 -35.58 5.43
CA GLY A 413 0.94 -36.24 6.50
C GLY A 413 0.34 -37.58 6.86
N THR A 414 0.82 -38.17 7.94
CA THR A 414 0.29 -39.42 8.51
C THR A 414 -0.98 -39.20 9.34
N THR A 415 -1.21 -37.98 9.78
CA THR A 415 -2.37 -37.55 10.56
C THR A 415 -3.29 -36.70 9.70
N SER A 416 -4.60 -36.97 9.73
CA SER A 416 -5.60 -36.19 9.00
C SER A 416 -5.55 -34.71 9.45
N GLY A 417 -5.67 -33.79 8.49
CA GLY A 417 -5.60 -32.34 8.72
C GLY A 417 -4.17 -31.78 8.88
N LEU A 418 -3.16 -32.64 9.10
CA LEU A 418 -1.75 -32.23 9.18
C LEU A 418 -0.96 -32.76 7.98
N GLY A 419 -0.17 -31.90 7.37
CA GLY A 419 0.60 -32.19 6.18
C GLY A 419 1.97 -31.54 6.16
N THR A 420 2.67 -31.66 5.04
CA THR A 420 3.99 -31.06 4.86
C THR A 420 3.98 -30.07 3.71
N LEU A 421 4.69 -28.95 3.88
CA LEU A 421 4.94 -27.91 2.91
C LEU A 421 6.38 -28.02 2.40
N GLY A 422 6.60 -28.17 1.11
CA GLY A 422 7.96 -28.30 0.59
C GLY A 422 8.09 -28.41 -0.92
N LEU A 423 9.33 -28.59 -1.41
CA LEU A 423 9.66 -28.54 -2.84
C LEU A 423 9.25 -29.81 -3.62
N GLY A 424 9.08 -30.95 -2.96
CA GLY A 424 8.69 -32.21 -3.63
C GLY A 424 7.20 -32.24 -3.97
N PRO A 425 6.78 -32.86 -5.09
CA PRO A 425 5.38 -32.93 -5.49
C PRO A 425 4.53 -33.77 -4.52
N ALA A 426 3.21 -33.49 -4.45
CA ALA A 426 2.24 -34.39 -3.83
C ALA A 426 1.94 -35.58 -4.76
N ALA A 427 1.63 -36.72 -4.17
CA ALA A 427 1.23 -37.89 -4.93
C ALA A 427 -0.14 -37.65 -5.62
N PRO A 428 -0.35 -38.16 -6.85
CA PRO A 428 -1.67 -38.10 -7.50
C PRO A 428 -2.76 -38.70 -6.60
N GLY A 429 -3.92 -38.05 -6.55
CA GLY A 429 -5.06 -38.47 -5.73
C GLY A 429 -4.94 -38.14 -4.22
N SER A 430 -3.87 -37.47 -3.78
CA SER A 430 -3.77 -36.97 -2.43
C SER A 430 -4.79 -35.88 -2.15
N THR A 431 -5.49 -35.97 -1.04
CA THR A 431 -6.50 -35.02 -0.62
C THR A 431 -6.31 -34.60 0.84
N ALA A 432 -6.87 -33.45 1.20
CA ALA A 432 -7.16 -33.04 2.58
C ALA A 432 -8.56 -32.46 2.60
N ALA A 433 -9.27 -32.62 3.72
CA ALA A 433 -10.62 -32.09 3.84
C ALA A 433 -10.80 -31.39 5.19
N PHE A 434 -11.67 -30.38 5.20
CA PHE A 434 -12.10 -29.68 6.41
C PHE A 434 -13.55 -29.21 6.25
N THR A 435 -14.22 -28.97 7.37
CA THR A 435 -15.55 -28.36 7.39
C THR A 435 -15.43 -26.95 7.91
N ASP A 436 -16.07 -26.00 7.24
CA ASP A 436 -16.04 -24.58 7.62
C ASP A 436 -16.53 -24.36 9.05
N ALA A 437 -15.81 -23.55 9.80
CA ALA A 437 -16.10 -23.18 11.18
C ALA A 437 -16.08 -21.64 11.31
N PRO A 438 -17.19 -20.95 10.99
CA PRO A 438 -17.23 -19.48 10.85
C PRO A 438 -16.91 -18.68 12.11
N GLN A 439 -16.80 -19.34 13.28
CA GLN A 439 -16.43 -18.72 14.56
C GLN A 439 -14.93 -18.78 14.86
N GLU A 440 -14.15 -19.57 14.10
CA GLU A 440 -12.70 -19.65 14.24
C GLU A 440 -12.01 -18.61 13.36
N TRP A 441 -10.90 -18.07 13.83
CA TRP A 441 -10.08 -17.13 13.07
C TRP A 441 -8.61 -17.56 12.97
N GLU A 442 -7.84 -16.84 12.20
CA GLU A 442 -6.46 -17.21 11.85
C GLU A 442 -5.56 -17.44 13.07
N GLU A 443 -5.72 -16.69 14.17
CA GLU A 443 -4.91 -16.87 15.39
C GLU A 443 -5.29 -18.17 16.13
N ASP A 444 -6.58 -18.57 16.15
CA ASP A 444 -7.01 -19.86 16.69
C ASP A 444 -6.39 -21.02 15.88
N TRP A 445 -6.37 -20.86 14.56
CA TRP A 445 -5.76 -21.85 13.68
C TRP A 445 -4.26 -21.96 13.89
N ALA A 446 -3.57 -20.82 14.05
CA ALA A 446 -2.13 -20.75 14.28
C ALA A 446 -1.73 -21.33 15.63
N ALA A 447 -2.46 -20.97 16.71
CA ALA A 447 -2.25 -21.53 18.05
C ALA A 447 -2.41 -23.05 18.09
N GLY A 448 -3.35 -23.58 17.29
CA GLY A 448 -3.61 -25.02 17.19
C GLY A 448 -2.92 -25.73 16.02
N ALA A 449 -1.89 -25.14 15.39
CA ALA A 449 -1.29 -25.62 14.12
C ALA A 449 -0.71 -27.05 14.20
N ASP A 450 -0.29 -27.51 15.37
CA ASP A 450 0.23 -28.87 15.60
C ASP A 450 -0.83 -29.89 16.01
N THR A 451 -2.08 -29.43 16.19
CA THR A 451 -3.20 -30.28 16.63
C THR A 451 -4.12 -30.58 15.46
N PRO A 452 -4.49 -31.85 15.20
CA PRO A 452 -5.46 -32.20 14.19
C PRO A 452 -6.80 -31.49 14.43
N SER A 453 -7.40 -30.94 13.39
CA SER A 453 -8.72 -30.32 13.45
C SER A 453 -9.55 -30.73 12.24
N ALA A 454 -10.86 -30.74 12.43
CA ALA A 454 -11.82 -30.92 11.34
C ALA A 454 -12.12 -29.61 10.59
N SER A 455 -11.71 -28.44 11.13
CA SER A 455 -12.03 -27.11 10.57
C SER A 455 -10.96 -26.55 9.64
N ARG A 456 -9.78 -27.16 9.58
CA ARG A 456 -8.64 -26.67 8.79
C ARG A 456 -7.69 -27.76 8.33
N ALA A 457 -6.86 -27.45 7.33
CA ALA A 457 -5.71 -28.26 6.92
C ALA A 457 -4.42 -27.43 7.09
N VAL A 458 -3.43 -28.00 7.79
CA VAL A 458 -2.14 -27.35 8.10
C VAL A 458 -1.01 -28.06 7.38
N PHE A 459 -0.16 -27.31 6.68
CA PHE A 459 1.01 -27.83 5.97
C PHE A 459 2.26 -27.12 6.45
N THR A 460 3.20 -27.83 7.07
CA THR A 460 4.40 -27.25 7.66
C THR A 460 5.68 -27.67 6.95
N THR A 461 6.66 -26.79 6.91
CA THR A 461 8.04 -27.17 6.61
C THR A 461 8.58 -28.02 7.76
N GLY A 462 9.70 -28.72 7.56
CA GLY A 462 10.51 -29.15 8.69
C GLY A 462 11.05 -27.96 9.46
N THR A 463 11.57 -28.20 10.67
CA THR A 463 12.28 -27.17 11.44
C THR A 463 13.44 -26.61 10.61
N LEU A 464 13.48 -25.30 10.46
CA LEU A 464 14.49 -24.61 9.66
C LEU A 464 15.85 -24.67 10.36
N THR A 465 16.89 -24.91 9.59
CA THR A 465 18.29 -24.92 10.08
C THR A 465 19.00 -23.57 9.91
N ARG A 466 18.38 -22.65 9.19
CA ARG A 466 18.83 -21.26 8.95
C ARG A 466 17.63 -20.39 8.75
N ASP A 467 17.80 -19.10 8.94
CA ASP A 467 16.78 -18.11 8.68
C ASP A 467 16.27 -18.16 7.24
N LEU A 468 14.96 -17.99 7.08
CA LEU A 468 14.26 -17.94 5.80
C LEU A 468 13.50 -16.63 5.69
N ARG A 469 13.91 -15.73 4.79
CA ARG A 469 13.22 -14.46 4.59
C ARG A 469 12.20 -14.56 3.45
N LEU A 470 10.94 -14.21 3.75
CA LEU A 470 9.88 -13.91 2.80
C LEU A 470 9.90 -12.40 2.53
N SER A 471 9.81 -11.97 1.26
CA SER A 471 9.75 -10.55 0.93
C SER A 471 8.96 -10.35 -0.37
N GLY A 472 7.77 -9.77 -0.29
CA GLY A 472 6.86 -9.58 -1.42
C GLY A 472 5.48 -10.20 -1.21
N SER A 473 4.69 -10.29 -2.27
CA SER A 473 3.36 -10.92 -2.27
C SER A 473 3.45 -12.35 -2.79
N GLY A 474 2.91 -13.31 -2.05
CA GLY A 474 2.79 -14.71 -2.46
C GLY A 474 1.44 -15.01 -3.09
N THR A 475 1.30 -16.23 -3.65
CA THR A 475 0.01 -16.77 -4.09
C THR A 475 -0.14 -18.22 -3.68
N VAL A 476 -1.36 -18.64 -3.37
CA VAL A 476 -1.70 -20.03 -3.10
C VAL A 476 -2.76 -20.47 -4.11
N THR A 477 -2.41 -21.38 -5.01
CA THR A 477 -3.38 -22.00 -5.91
C THR A 477 -3.95 -23.23 -5.25
N LEU A 478 -5.26 -23.28 -5.06
CA LEU A 478 -5.97 -24.38 -4.43
C LEU A 478 -7.00 -24.95 -5.41
N THR A 479 -6.96 -26.25 -5.65
CA THR A 479 -8.03 -26.97 -6.34
C THR A 479 -8.87 -27.65 -5.28
N ALA A 480 -10.15 -27.28 -5.19
CA ALA A 480 -11.03 -27.70 -4.12
C ALA A 480 -12.43 -28.01 -4.65
N SER A 481 -13.15 -28.92 -3.98
CA SER A 481 -14.58 -29.13 -4.15
C SER A 481 -15.31 -28.85 -2.84
N SER A 482 -16.54 -28.37 -2.94
CA SER A 482 -17.42 -28.09 -1.80
C SER A 482 -18.54 -29.13 -1.74
N SER A 483 -19.02 -29.45 -0.54
CA SER A 483 -20.21 -30.26 -0.34
C SER A 483 -21.53 -29.47 -0.56
N THR A 484 -21.43 -28.15 -0.67
CA THR A 484 -22.57 -27.23 -0.80
C THR A 484 -22.39 -26.30 -2.02
N THR A 485 -23.36 -25.41 -2.21
CA THR A 485 -23.37 -24.45 -3.36
C THR A 485 -22.53 -23.21 -3.18
N SER A 486 -21.91 -22.99 -2.00
CA SER A 486 -20.99 -21.88 -1.73
C SER A 486 -19.86 -22.34 -0.81
N ALA A 487 -18.67 -21.77 -0.94
CA ALA A 487 -17.54 -22.01 -0.05
C ALA A 487 -16.47 -20.93 -0.21
N HIS A 488 -15.92 -20.44 0.90
CA HIS A 488 -14.75 -19.61 0.95
C HIS A 488 -13.47 -20.42 1.22
N LEU A 489 -12.34 -19.87 0.84
CA LEU A 489 -11.02 -20.40 1.15
C LEU A 489 -10.18 -19.29 1.77
N SER A 490 -9.66 -19.56 2.95
CA SER A 490 -8.59 -18.78 3.59
C SER A 490 -7.26 -19.49 3.41
N ALA A 491 -6.20 -18.72 3.14
CA ALA A 491 -4.83 -19.20 3.08
C ALA A 491 -3.98 -18.29 3.96
N VAL A 492 -3.43 -18.85 5.04
CA VAL A 492 -2.71 -18.08 6.06
C VAL A 492 -1.30 -18.66 6.21
N LEU A 493 -0.28 -17.80 6.07
CA LEU A 493 1.11 -18.14 6.35
C LEU A 493 1.44 -17.80 7.80
N VAL A 494 2.02 -18.74 8.50
CA VAL A 494 2.36 -18.61 9.93
C VAL A 494 3.80 -19.01 10.15
N ASP A 495 4.53 -18.20 10.91
CA ASP A 495 5.79 -18.55 11.54
C ASP A 495 5.49 -19.24 12.88
N LEU A 496 5.81 -20.51 12.99
CA LEU A 496 5.61 -21.32 14.18
C LEU A 496 6.91 -21.39 14.98
N GLY A 497 7.01 -20.54 15.99
CA GLY A 497 8.13 -20.45 16.92
C GLY A 497 7.97 -19.23 17.82
N PRO A 498 8.65 -19.21 19.00
CA PRO A 498 8.53 -18.12 19.96
C PRO A 498 9.24 -16.87 19.46
N ASP A 499 8.57 -15.72 19.57
CA ASP A 499 9.12 -14.41 19.22
C ASP A 499 8.56 -13.31 20.13
N THR A 500 9.20 -12.16 20.17
CA THR A 500 8.67 -10.92 20.75
C THR A 500 8.32 -9.97 19.61
N VAL A 501 7.05 -9.67 19.44
CA VAL A 501 6.53 -8.84 18.36
C VAL A 501 5.81 -7.60 18.92
N ARG A 502 5.52 -6.63 18.07
CA ARG A 502 4.56 -5.59 18.47
C ARG A 502 3.18 -6.24 18.71
N ASP A 503 2.51 -5.85 19.80
CA ASP A 503 1.13 -6.30 20.10
C ASP A 503 0.14 -5.60 19.15
N PHE A 504 0.15 -6.02 17.88
CA PHE A 504 -0.73 -5.43 16.86
C PHE A 504 -2.22 -5.75 17.06
N LEU A 505 -2.55 -6.76 17.87
CA LEU A 505 -3.93 -7.09 18.25
C LEU A 505 -4.40 -6.26 19.45
N GLY A 506 -3.50 -5.59 20.15
CA GLY A 506 -3.82 -4.63 21.20
C GLY A 506 -4.57 -3.41 20.68
N ALA A 507 -5.27 -2.70 21.56
CA ALA A 507 -6.16 -1.57 21.21
C ALA A 507 -5.48 -0.42 20.43
N LYS A 508 -4.16 -0.35 20.45
CA LYS A 508 -3.35 0.65 19.76
C LYS A 508 -2.37 0.04 18.73
N GLU A 509 -2.61 -1.21 18.38
CA GLU A 509 -2.01 -1.85 17.23
C GLU A 509 -0.47 -1.83 17.25
N GLY A 510 0.12 -2.09 18.45
CA GLY A 510 1.55 -2.18 18.68
C GLY A 510 2.21 -0.88 19.18
N ILE A 511 1.41 0.08 19.69
CA ILE A 511 1.88 1.35 20.24
C ILE A 511 1.36 1.53 21.67
N ALA A 512 2.22 1.98 22.58
CA ALA A 512 1.89 2.43 23.92
C ALA A 512 2.11 3.96 24.04
N ASP A 513 1.11 4.69 24.59
CA ASP A 513 1.27 6.12 24.93
C ASP A 513 2.10 6.26 26.20
N LEU A 514 3.02 7.21 26.20
CA LEU A 514 3.77 7.61 27.38
C LEU A 514 3.12 8.82 28.06
N ALA A 515 3.49 9.09 29.30
CA ALA A 515 3.02 10.26 30.04
C ALA A 515 3.68 11.57 29.56
N THR A 516 4.83 11.48 28.92
CA THR A 516 5.60 12.62 28.41
C THR A 516 5.08 13.11 27.07
N ARG A 517 5.53 14.32 26.69
CA ARG A 517 5.23 14.94 25.40
C ARG A 517 6.50 15.53 24.80
N SER A 518 6.60 15.49 23.47
CA SER A 518 7.62 16.18 22.70
C SER A 518 6.98 17.12 21.69
N CYS A 519 7.68 18.22 21.37
CA CYS A 519 7.15 19.27 20.49
C CYS A 519 7.89 19.24 19.13
N TRP A 520 7.11 19.31 18.05
CA TRP A 520 7.58 19.16 16.67
C TRP A 520 7.14 20.36 15.83
N GLY A 521 7.85 21.47 16.00
CA GLY A 521 7.55 22.75 15.36
C GLY A 521 7.24 23.85 16.35
N GLU A 522 6.59 24.91 15.88
CA GLU A 522 6.21 26.07 16.68
C GLU A 522 4.73 25.97 17.05
N SER A 523 4.41 26.31 18.31
CA SER A 523 3.03 26.34 18.81
C SER A 523 2.48 27.77 18.81
N THR A 524 1.14 27.89 18.73
CA THR A 524 0.39 29.11 19.08
C THR A 524 -0.56 28.82 20.24
N ALA A 525 -1.26 29.82 20.73
CA ALA A 525 -2.25 29.65 21.80
C ALA A 525 -3.40 28.70 21.39
N GLY A 526 -3.73 28.64 20.11
CA GLY A 526 -4.82 27.80 19.58
C GLY A 526 -4.36 26.51 18.92
N ASP A 527 -3.05 26.31 18.73
CA ASP A 527 -2.51 25.17 17.99
C ASP A 527 -1.19 24.69 18.61
N SER A 528 -1.18 23.47 19.13
CA SER A 528 -0.06 22.89 19.86
C SER A 528 0.74 21.95 18.98
N ALA A 529 2.03 22.22 18.83
CA ALA A 529 2.99 21.30 18.21
C ALA A 529 3.45 20.16 19.13
N CYS A 530 2.86 19.99 20.34
CA CYS A 530 3.33 19.01 21.34
C CYS A 530 2.39 17.80 21.41
N PHE A 531 2.94 16.64 21.08
CA PHE A 531 2.24 15.36 20.98
C PHE A 531 2.70 14.41 22.08
N ARG A 532 1.86 13.44 22.47
CA ARG A 532 2.25 12.39 23.40
C ARG A 532 3.42 11.59 22.80
N ASP A 533 4.41 11.31 23.63
CA ASP A 533 5.45 10.36 23.25
C ASP A 533 4.87 8.95 23.28
N THR A 534 5.44 8.09 22.46
CA THR A 534 5.00 6.70 22.26
C THR A 534 6.19 5.75 22.39
N ALA A 535 5.90 4.51 22.70
CA ALA A 535 6.85 3.39 22.69
C ALA A 535 6.23 2.19 21.99
N ALA A 536 7.03 1.18 21.67
CA ALA A 536 6.51 -0.10 21.23
C ALA A 536 5.68 -0.74 22.35
N ASP A 537 4.45 -1.17 22.03
CA ASP A 537 3.70 -2.13 22.82
C ASP A 537 4.00 -3.52 22.27
N THR A 538 4.42 -4.46 23.13
CA THR A 538 4.98 -5.74 22.70
C THR A 538 4.35 -6.92 23.41
N ALA A 539 4.27 -8.06 22.71
CA ALA A 539 3.81 -9.33 23.24
C ALA A 539 4.81 -10.44 22.91
N ASP A 540 5.03 -11.36 23.88
CA ASP A 540 5.69 -12.62 23.62
C ASP A 540 4.68 -13.62 23.05
N VAL A 541 4.97 -14.17 21.87
CA VAL A 541 4.07 -15.05 21.13
C VAL A 541 4.71 -16.38 20.83
N ALA A 542 3.90 -17.42 20.63
CA ALA A 542 4.38 -18.75 20.22
C ALA A 542 4.34 -18.94 18.69
N HIS A 543 3.69 -18.03 17.99
CA HIS A 543 3.55 -17.99 16.53
C HIS A 543 3.29 -16.57 16.06
N THR A 544 3.51 -16.31 14.78
CA THR A 544 3.20 -15.03 14.14
C THR A 544 2.49 -15.29 12.81
N VAL A 545 1.29 -14.74 12.63
CA VAL A 545 0.64 -14.71 11.31
C VAL A 545 1.40 -13.74 10.40
N VAL A 546 2.04 -14.27 9.36
CA VAL A 546 2.96 -13.52 8.48
C VAL A 546 2.23 -12.89 7.30
N SER A 547 1.24 -13.60 6.76
CA SER A 547 0.48 -13.13 5.60
C SER A 547 -0.80 -13.94 5.43
N ARG A 548 -1.82 -13.32 4.89
CA ARG A 548 -3.17 -13.89 4.73
C ARG A 548 -3.78 -13.53 3.39
N GLY A 549 -4.77 -14.30 2.97
CA GLY A 549 -5.59 -14.01 1.79
C GLY A 549 -6.79 -14.95 1.68
N TRP A 550 -7.80 -14.51 0.97
CA TRP A 550 -9.09 -15.16 0.90
C TRP A 550 -9.61 -15.25 -0.54
N ALA A 551 -10.52 -16.17 -0.81
CA ALA A 551 -11.22 -16.26 -2.09
C ALA A 551 -12.58 -16.98 -1.92
N ASP A 552 -13.58 -16.54 -2.66
CA ASP A 552 -14.81 -17.30 -2.88
C ASP A 552 -14.64 -18.23 -4.08
N LEU A 553 -14.96 -19.51 -3.91
CA LEU A 553 -14.92 -20.50 -4.99
C LEU A 553 -15.93 -20.22 -6.11
N GLY A 554 -17.01 -19.50 -5.81
CA GLY A 554 -17.99 -19.07 -6.81
C GLY A 554 -17.44 -18.11 -7.85
N HIS A 555 -16.40 -17.35 -7.50
CA HIS A 555 -15.76 -16.34 -8.38
C HIS A 555 -14.54 -16.85 -9.17
N THR A 556 -14.25 -18.16 -9.13
CA THR A 556 -13.07 -18.72 -9.83
C THR A 556 -13.11 -18.60 -11.34
N ALA A 557 -14.28 -18.50 -11.95
CA ALA A 557 -14.44 -18.37 -13.40
C ALA A 557 -14.49 -16.90 -13.86
N SER A 558 -14.93 -16.00 -13.02
CA SER A 558 -15.09 -14.59 -13.33
C SER A 558 -15.14 -13.76 -12.04
N ALA A 559 -14.39 -12.67 -11.97
CA ALA A 559 -14.53 -11.69 -10.91
C ALA A 559 -15.83 -10.88 -11.04
N TRP A 560 -16.40 -10.80 -12.26
CA TRP A 560 -17.59 -9.99 -12.57
C TRP A 560 -18.91 -10.68 -12.19
N HIS A 561 -18.92 -12.02 -12.07
CA HIS A 561 -20.13 -12.80 -11.84
C HIS A 561 -19.81 -14.08 -11.05
N GLY A 562 -20.12 -14.05 -9.77
CA GLY A 562 -20.14 -15.25 -8.94
C GLY A 562 -21.20 -16.25 -9.41
N ARG A 563 -20.94 -17.53 -9.22
CA ARG A 563 -21.89 -18.61 -9.55
C ARG A 563 -21.97 -19.61 -8.43
N PRO A 564 -23.17 -20.15 -8.14
CA PRO A 564 -23.29 -21.26 -7.23
C PRO A 564 -22.42 -22.45 -7.66
N LEU A 565 -21.79 -23.09 -6.71
CA LEU A 565 -20.99 -24.28 -6.93
C LEU A 565 -21.89 -25.49 -7.23
N VAL A 566 -21.36 -26.44 -7.99
CA VAL A 566 -21.91 -27.78 -8.11
C VAL A 566 -21.25 -28.66 -7.05
N PRO A 567 -21.98 -29.18 -6.04
CA PRO A 567 -21.39 -29.99 -4.98
C PRO A 567 -20.53 -31.15 -5.55
N GLY A 568 -19.36 -31.35 -4.98
CA GLY A 568 -18.39 -32.35 -5.39
C GLY A 568 -17.57 -32.04 -6.65
N ARG A 569 -17.94 -31.01 -7.43
CA ARG A 569 -17.16 -30.58 -8.60
C ARG A 569 -15.92 -29.79 -8.14
N PRO A 570 -14.72 -30.08 -8.71
CA PRO A 570 -13.51 -29.33 -8.38
C PRO A 570 -13.50 -27.95 -9.08
N TYR A 571 -13.06 -26.93 -8.33
CA TYR A 571 -12.77 -25.54 -8.77
C TYR A 571 -11.34 -25.20 -8.40
N THR A 572 -10.70 -24.30 -9.14
CA THR A 572 -9.34 -23.85 -8.85
C THR A 572 -9.34 -22.36 -8.57
N ALA A 573 -9.05 -21.98 -7.33
CA ALA A 573 -8.84 -20.62 -6.91
C ALA A 573 -7.32 -20.30 -6.81
N THR A 574 -6.96 -19.07 -7.05
CA THR A 574 -5.61 -18.56 -6.73
C THR A 574 -5.75 -17.45 -5.70
N VAL A 575 -5.53 -17.77 -4.45
CA VAL A 575 -5.57 -16.82 -3.33
C VAL A 575 -4.31 -15.96 -3.39
N THR A 576 -4.47 -14.64 -3.48
CA THR A 576 -3.37 -13.68 -3.37
C THR A 576 -3.12 -13.37 -1.91
N LEU A 577 -1.90 -13.60 -1.45
CA LEU A 577 -1.49 -13.27 -0.10
C LEU A 577 -1.10 -11.79 0.02
N GLY A 578 -1.34 -11.18 1.16
CA GLY A 578 -0.84 -9.85 1.49
C GLY A 578 0.67 -9.75 1.32
N ALA A 579 1.17 -8.57 0.98
CA ALA A 579 2.60 -8.33 0.92
C ALA A 579 3.22 -8.41 2.33
N THR A 580 4.40 -9.00 2.42
CA THR A 580 5.11 -9.14 3.70
C THR A 580 6.61 -9.03 3.54
N ASP A 581 7.32 -8.72 4.61
CA ASP A 581 8.77 -8.88 4.72
C ASP A 581 9.11 -9.43 6.10
N HIS A 582 9.16 -10.75 6.19
CA HIS A 582 9.34 -11.47 7.43
C HIS A 582 10.51 -12.45 7.34
N VAL A 583 11.26 -12.60 8.43
CA VAL A 583 12.30 -13.59 8.59
C VAL A 583 11.80 -14.68 9.53
N VAL A 584 11.63 -15.88 9.02
CA VAL A 584 11.37 -17.07 9.84
C VAL A 584 12.71 -17.57 10.38
N PRO A 585 12.98 -17.51 11.70
CA PRO A 585 14.29 -17.85 12.26
C PRO A 585 14.64 -19.33 12.15
N ALA A 586 15.92 -19.64 12.23
CA ALA A 586 16.38 -21.00 12.46
C ALA A 586 15.77 -21.56 13.76
N GLY A 587 15.32 -22.80 13.73
CA GLY A 587 14.58 -23.42 14.84
C GLY A 587 13.07 -23.32 14.71
N HIS A 588 12.54 -22.39 13.92
CA HIS A 588 11.12 -22.25 13.62
C HIS A 588 10.67 -23.11 12.43
N ARG A 589 9.36 -23.11 12.16
CA ARG A 589 8.75 -23.76 10.99
C ARG A 589 7.83 -22.76 10.29
N LEU A 590 7.83 -22.74 8.97
CA LEU A 590 6.83 -22.04 8.19
C LEU A 590 5.63 -22.96 7.98
N ALA A 591 4.43 -22.48 8.32
CA ALA A 591 3.16 -23.17 8.06
C ALA A 591 2.34 -22.43 7.02
N LEU A 592 1.60 -23.21 6.20
CA LEU A 592 0.46 -22.74 5.42
C LEU A 592 -0.78 -23.41 5.96
N ILE A 593 -1.71 -22.63 6.48
CA ILE A 593 -3.01 -23.06 6.95
C ILE A 593 -4.03 -22.76 5.86
N VAL A 594 -4.89 -23.75 5.55
CA VAL A 594 -6.01 -23.61 4.64
C VAL A 594 -7.29 -23.94 5.39
N ALA A 595 -8.20 -23.00 5.44
CA ALA A 595 -9.49 -23.11 6.14
C ALA A 595 -10.61 -22.48 5.30
N GLY A 596 -11.81 -22.42 5.84
CA GLY A 596 -12.97 -21.75 5.27
C GLY A 596 -13.03 -20.27 5.66
N THR A 597 -14.06 -19.89 6.39
CA THR A 597 -14.30 -18.54 6.92
C THR A 597 -13.26 -18.19 7.99
N ASP A 598 -12.72 -16.99 7.89
CA ASP A 598 -11.80 -16.40 8.86
C ASP A 598 -12.60 -15.39 9.69
N ALA A 599 -12.99 -15.79 10.89
CA ALA A 599 -13.94 -15.04 11.72
C ALA A 599 -13.48 -13.59 11.96
N GLY A 600 -14.38 -12.63 11.76
CA GLY A 600 -14.06 -11.19 11.91
C GLY A 600 -13.24 -10.58 10.79
N LEU A 601 -12.73 -11.39 9.83
CA LEU A 601 -11.97 -10.90 8.66
C LEU A 601 -12.67 -11.20 7.34
N VAL A 602 -13.54 -12.20 7.29
CA VAL A 602 -14.32 -12.60 6.12
C VAL A 602 -15.73 -12.97 6.55
N GLU A 603 -16.73 -12.45 5.84
CA GLU A 603 -18.12 -12.85 6.02
C GLU A 603 -18.30 -14.32 5.65
N PRO A 604 -19.05 -15.10 6.43
CA PRO A 604 -19.30 -16.51 6.13
C PRO A 604 -20.16 -16.67 4.87
N PRO A 605 -20.02 -17.79 4.13
CA PRO A 605 -20.97 -18.14 3.08
C PRO A 605 -22.31 -18.56 3.69
N ASP A 606 -23.39 -18.55 2.88
CA ASP A 606 -24.75 -18.92 3.31
C ASP A 606 -24.88 -20.38 3.80
N THR A 607 -23.84 -21.17 3.64
CA THR A 607 -23.84 -22.62 3.96
C THR A 607 -22.61 -22.98 4.79
N THR A 608 -22.64 -24.15 5.46
CA THR A 608 -21.47 -24.70 6.14
C THR A 608 -20.86 -25.82 5.28
N PRO A 609 -19.93 -25.53 4.37
CA PRO A 609 -19.35 -26.48 3.45
C PRO A 609 -18.31 -27.40 4.11
N THR A 610 -18.30 -28.67 3.72
CA THR A 610 -17.09 -29.49 3.80
C THR A 610 -16.32 -29.30 2.50
N VAL A 611 -15.09 -28.82 2.61
CA VAL A 611 -14.17 -28.56 1.49
C VAL A 611 -13.17 -29.69 1.37
N THR A 612 -13.00 -30.24 0.17
CA THR A 612 -11.98 -31.24 -0.12
C THR A 612 -10.95 -30.66 -1.10
N LEU A 613 -9.70 -30.57 -0.65
CA LEU A 613 -8.56 -30.10 -1.45
C LEU A 613 -7.95 -31.25 -2.27
N ASP A 614 -7.66 -31.02 -3.54
CA ASP A 614 -6.78 -31.85 -4.37
C ASP A 614 -5.33 -31.33 -4.19
N LEU A 615 -4.55 -32.03 -3.39
CA LEU A 615 -3.19 -31.60 -3.03
C LEU A 615 -2.20 -31.70 -4.20
N ALA A 616 -2.42 -32.63 -5.11
CA ALA A 616 -1.58 -32.79 -6.30
C ALA A 616 -1.71 -31.60 -7.27
N ARG A 617 -2.87 -30.92 -7.24
CA ARG A 617 -3.18 -29.75 -8.06
C ARG A 617 -3.09 -28.43 -7.31
N SER A 618 -2.76 -28.48 -6.01
CA SER A 618 -2.60 -27.31 -5.15
C SER A 618 -1.12 -26.98 -4.90
N ARG A 619 -0.81 -25.70 -4.72
CA ARG A 619 0.55 -25.22 -4.48
C ARG A 619 0.59 -23.83 -3.90
N ALA A 620 1.65 -23.51 -3.17
CA ALA A 620 2.03 -22.14 -2.83
C ALA A 620 3.18 -21.66 -3.72
N LEU A 621 3.15 -20.39 -4.12
CA LEU A 621 4.25 -19.70 -4.79
C LEU A 621 4.64 -18.53 -3.90
N LEU A 622 5.75 -18.69 -3.16
CA LEU A 622 6.18 -17.73 -2.15
C LEU A 622 7.41 -16.94 -2.61
N PRO A 623 7.47 -15.61 -2.36
CA PRO A 623 8.61 -14.77 -2.68
C PRO A 623 9.71 -14.92 -1.61
N LEU A 624 10.65 -15.85 -1.82
CA LEU A 624 11.73 -16.14 -0.88
C LEU A 624 13.03 -15.48 -1.34
N VAL A 625 13.78 -14.92 -0.39
CA VAL A 625 15.17 -14.51 -0.65
C VAL A 625 16.00 -15.77 -0.91
N GLY A 626 16.68 -15.80 -2.06
CA GLY A 626 17.33 -17.01 -2.57
C GLY A 626 16.41 -17.99 -3.31
N GLY A 627 15.11 -17.70 -3.39
CA GLY A 627 14.12 -18.53 -4.09
C GLY A 627 14.05 -19.97 -3.57
N ALA A 628 13.77 -20.92 -4.44
CA ALA A 628 13.72 -22.36 -4.07
C ALA A 628 15.05 -22.89 -3.50
N ARG A 629 16.19 -22.31 -3.92
CA ARG A 629 17.52 -22.69 -3.37
C ARG A 629 17.68 -22.20 -1.95
N GLY A 630 17.19 -21.01 -1.61
CA GLY A 630 17.14 -20.48 -0.25
C GLY A 630 16.42 -21.46 0.68
N LEU A 631 15.20 -21.87 0.31
CA LEU A 631 14.43 -22.85 1.07
C LEU A 631 15.15 -24.20 1.20
N ALA A 632 15.71 -24.72 0.11
CA ALA A 632 16.45 -26.00 0.15
C ALA A 632 17.66 -25.97 1.09
N ALA A 633 18.27 -24.79 1.26
CA ALA A 633 19.41 -24.61 2.17
C ALA A 633 19.00 -24.53 3.64
N THR A 634 17.73 -24.24 3.94
CA THR A 634 17.19 -24.13 5.31
C THR A 634 16.59 -25.42 5.84
N THR A 635 16.29 -26.40 4.96
CA THR A 635 15.72 -27.68 5.36
C THR A 635 16.82 -28.73 5.59
N PRO A 636 16.72 -29.61 6.62
CA PRO A 636 17.67 -30.69 6.78
C PRO A 636 17.75 -31.57 5.54
N HIS A 637 18.93 -31.84 5.04
CA HIS A 637 19.09 -32.88 4.04
C HIS A 637 18.64 -34.21 4.67
N ALA A 638 17.71 -34.93 4.05
CA ALA A 638 17.41 -36.29 4.40
C ALA A 638 18.74 -37.06 4.42
N SER A 639 19.14 -37.59 5.58
CA SER A 639 20.40 -38.33 5.72
C SER A 639 20.44 -39.47 4.71
N VAL A 640 21.62 -39.80 4.20
CA VAL A 640 21.81 -40.90 3.23
C VAL A 640 21.22 -42.22 3.76
N ALA A 641 21.09 -42.36 5.10
CA ALA A 641 20.41 -43.47 5.77
C ALA A 641 18.88 -43.55 5.48
N GLN A 642 18.20 -42.43 5.33
CA GLN A 642 16.76 -42.44 4.95
C GLN A 642 16.54 -42.76 3.49
N ARG A 643 17.51 -42.45 2.58
CA ARG A 643 17.48 -42.89 1.18
C ARG A 643 17.70 -44.38 1.01
N ALA A 644 18.40 -45.02 1.93
CA ALA A 644 18.63 -46.46 1.91
C ALA A 644 17.40 -47.27 2.37
N ALA A 645 16.49 -46.67 3.16
CA ALA A 645 15.27 -47.33 3.62
C ALA A 645 14.16 -47.33 2.55
N ASP A 646 14.24 -46.42 1.55
CA ASP A 646 13.27 -46.32 0.43
C ASP A 646 13.69 -47.14 -0.81
N VAL A 647 14.79 -47.89 -0.79
CA VAL A 647 15.16 -48.82 -1.86
C VAL A 647 14.46 -50.15 -1.60
N PRO A 648 13.53 -50.61 -2.45
CA PRO A 648 12.90 -51.92 -2.31
C PRO A 648 14.01 -53.02 -2.26
N ALA A 649 13.96 -53.87 -1.26
CA ALA A 649 14.87 -55.01 -1.14
C ALA A 649 14.82 -55.84 -2.44
N ALA A 650 15.95 -56.01 -3.11
CA ALA A 650 16.03 -56.85 -4.26
C ALA A 650 15.61 -58.30 -3.91
N PRO A 651 14.80 -58.99 -4.73
CA PRO A 651 14.36 -60.35 -4.45
C PRO A 651 15.60 -61.28 -4.31
N PRO A 652 15.54 -62.28 -3.41
CA PRO A 652 16.66 -63.18 -3.17
C PRO A 652 17.00 -63.95 -4.49
N ARG A 653 18.28 -63.89 -4.87
CA ARG A 653 18.80 -64.70 -6.00
C ARG A 653 18.66 -66.14 -5.63
N THR A 654 17.84 -66.91 -6.34
CA THR A 654 17.82 -68.38 -6.31
C THR A 654 19.18 -68.92 -6.75
N ALA A 655 19.81 -69.70 -5.86
CA ALA A 655 21.03 -70.40 -6.13
C ALA A 655 20.79 -71.43 -7.27
N ARG A 656 21.50 -71.28 -8.39
CA ARG A 656 21.56 -72.28 -9.41
C ARG A 656 22.41 -73.44 -8.89
N THR A 657 21.81 -74.60 -8.65
CA THR A 657 22.50 -75.87 -8.47
C THR A 657 23.16 -76.28 -9.79
N VAL A 658 24.47 -76.46 -9.77
CA VAL A 658 25.24 -77.07 -10.85
C VAL A 658 25.11 -78.60 -10.71
N PRO A 659 24.72 -79.37 -11.74
CA PRO A 659 24.73 -80.81 -11.68
C PRO A 659 26.17 -81.33 -11.76
N ALA A 660 26.58 -82.19 -10.83
CA ALA A 660 27.74 -83.04 -11.00
C ALA A 660 27.49 -84.07 -12.08
N GLY A 661 28.31 -84.06 -13.16
CA GLY A 661 28.31 -85.06 -14.17
C GLY A 661 29.73 -85.55 -14.47
N ARG A 662 29.88 -86.80 -14.55
CA ARG A 662 31.11 -87.62 -14.81
C ARG A 662 32.01 -87.14 -15.92
#